data_3e4ed00dd216a2d24303414f7ddf92d3
#
_entry.id   3e4ed00dd216a2d24303414f7ddf92d3
#
_cell.length_a   1.000
_cell.length_b   1.000
_cell.length_c   1.000
_cell.angle_alpha   90.00
_cell.angle_beta   90.00
_cell.angle_gamma   90.00
#
_symmetry.space_group_name_H-M   'P 1'
#
loop_
_entity.id
_entity.type
_entity.pdbx_description
1 polymer ?
#
loop_
_entity_poly.entity_id
_entity_poly.type
_entity_poly.pdbx_seq_one_letter_code
_entity_poly.pdbx_strand_id
1 'polypeptide(L)'
;SENEICDFSSSFVRFVCLSSRKMSSLQSDFEKRKQISVRGIAGVENVQSAKTTFNRHLHYTLVKDRNVATPRDYYFALAYSVRDNLVSRWIRTQQYYHEKDPKVSFFFYHPSNPLPPTPTPASPITCAPQTFLGLDIEELQELEEDAGLGNGGLGRLAACFLDSMATLGLAAYGYGIRYEYGIFAQKIVNGEQTEEPDDWLRFGNPWEKARPEFMLPVNFYGKVEDTPSGKKWVNTQVVFAMPYDSPIPGYQNNIVNTLRLWSAKSPVEFNLKFFNDGDYIQAVLDRNLAENISRVLYPNDNNFEGKELRLKQEYFMCAATLQDIIRRFKASDYGSSSTVRTSFSSFPDKVAIQLNDTHPSLAIPELMRILIDIEGLSWEAAWDITVRTCAYTNHTVLPEALERWPCGMLEHILPRHMQIIYHINFLHLQQVQAKFPGDLDRMRRMSLIEEDGEKRVNMAHLSIVGSHAVNGVAAIHSDIIKKDIFHDFYEMTPDKFQNKTNGITPRRWLLLCNPALSDVITDKIGDSWITHLDHLKQLKAFAKDPSFQRAVQKVKQENKQRLITELEKAYNVKLNPASMFDVQVKRLHEYKRQLLNCLHIITMYNRIKRNPTGKFVPRTVMIGGKAAPGYYTAKKIIKLINYVGNVVNNDPVVGDKLKVIFLENYRVTLAEQLIPASDLSEQISTAGTEASGTGNMKFMLNGALTIGTLDGANVEMAEEMGNENIFIFGMTVDEVEALKKSGYDAYKYYNENPELKQCIDQIQNGFFSPNNPAEFRDIADILLKWDRFYLLADYADYIKVQDKVSETYFNQNKWVEMAIHNIASSGKFSSDRTIAEYAREIWGVEPTWEKLPAPNEPRELSGK
;
A
#
# COMPACT_ATOMS: atom_id res chain seq x y z
N SER A 1 -52.66 -25.63 -7.24
CA SER A 1 -53.57 -24.98 -8.16
C SER A 1 -53.08 -23.58 -8.43
N GLU A 2 -52.99 -23.24 -9.73
CA GLU A 2 -52.35 -22.06 -10.30
C GLU A 2 -53.00 -20.69 -9.98
N ASN A 3 -53.96 -20.62 -9.12
CA ASN A 3 -54.72 -19.39 -8.81
C ASN A 3 -54.33 -18.71 -7.48
N GLU A 4 -53.45 -19.27 -6.67
CA GLU A 4 -53.03 -18.64 -5.40
C GLU A 4 -51.71 -17.82 -5.48
N ILE A 5 -50.95 -17.94 -6.57
CA ILE A 5 -49.68 -17.22 -6.75
C ILE A 5 -49.85 -15.79 -7.32
N CYS A 6 -50.99 -15.52 -7.97
CA CYS A 6 -51.29 -14.21 -8.54
C CYS A 6 -51.77 -13.17 -7.53
N ASP A 7 -52.32 -13.55 -6.38
CA ASP A 7 -52.89 -12.57 -5.42
C ASP A 7 -51.86 -11.99 -4.46
N PHE A 8 -50.72 -12.64 -4.27
CA PHE A 8 -49.65 -12.11 -3.39
C PHE A 8 -48.85 -10.98 -4.02
N SER A 9 -48.67 -10.99 -5.35
CA SER A 9 -47.92 -9.91 -6.05
C SER A 9 -48.77 -8.63 -6.20
N SER A 10 -50.08 -8.75 -6.31
CA SER A 10 -50.97 -7.60 -6.43
C SER A 10 -51.20 -6.85 -5.12
N SER A 11 -51.14 -7.54 -3.98
CA SER A 11 -51.24 -6.95 -2.64
C SER A 11 -49.98 -6.15 -2.25
N PHE A 12 -48.80 -6.63 -2.61
CA PHE A 12 -47.55 -5.93 -2.32
C PHE A 12 -47.36 -4.67 -3.18
N VAL A 13 -47.74 -4.72 -4.44
CA VAL A 13 -47.70 -3.56 -5.33
C VAL A 13 -48.77 -2.52 -4.95
N ARG A 14 -49.94 -2.95 -4.44
CA ARG A 14 -50.96 -2.02 -3.93
C ARG A 14 -50.54 -1.38 -2.60
N PHE A 15 -49.78 -2.07 -1.73
CA PHE A 15 -49.29 -1.49 -0.46
C PHE A 15 -48.19 -0.43 -0.71
N VAL A 16 -47.35 -0.65 -1.71
CA VAL A 16 -46.31 0.29 -2.10
C VAL A 16 -46.93 1.49 -2.86
N CYS A 17 -47.92 1.28 -3.71
CA CYS A 17 -48.60 2.37 -4.41
C CYS A 17 -49.57 3.17 -3.53
N LEU A 18 -50.11 2.61 -2.45
CA LEU A 18 -51.00 3.35 -1.52
C LEU A 18 -50.20 4.19 -0.51
N SER A 19 -48.95 3.81 -0.19
CA SER A 19 -48.07 4.63 0.64
C SER A 19 -47.51 5.85 -0.12
N SER A 20 -47.40 5.77 -1.47
CA SER A 20 -46.91 6.89 -2.29
C SER A 20 -47.97 7.94 -2.62
N ARG A 21 -49.26 7.65 -2.45
CA ARG A 21 -50.36 8.61 -2.73
C ARG A 21 -50.85 9.45 -1.57
N LYS A 22 -50.30 9.26 -0.33
CA LYS A 22 -50.65 10.10 0.83
C LYS A 22 -49.53 10.99 1.37
N MET A 23 -48.42 11.15 0.64
CA MET A 23 -47.36 12.10 0.97
C MET A 23 -47.34 13.27 0.00
N SER A 24 -48.46 13.95 -0.16
CA SER A 24 -48.49 15.25 -0.85
C SER A 24 -48.85 16.35 0.16
N SER A 25 -47.89 16.71 0.95
CA SER A 25 -47.74 18.05 1.50
C SER A 25 -46.24 18.32 1.59
N LEU A 26 -45.85 19.43 1.07
CA LEU A 26 -44.52 20.02 1.01
C LEU A 26 -43.88 20.06 2.41
N GLN A 27 -43.44 18.93 2.92
CA GLN A 27 -42.46 18.92 4.02
C GLN A 27 -41.14 19.31 3.40
N SER A 28 -40.52 20.35 3.94
CA SER A 28 -39.19 20.77 3.55
C SER A 28 -38.21 19.61 3.71
N ASP A 29 -37.17 19.55 2.87
CA ASP A 29 -36.13 18.53 3.01
C ASP A 29 -35.53 18.54 4.42
N PHE A 30 -35.56 19.66 5.11
CA PHE A 30 -35.18 19.83 6.50
C PHE A 30 -36.09 19.05 7.48
N GLU A 31 -37.41 19.03 7.25
CA GLU A 31 -38.36 18.28 8.09
C GLU A 31 -38.32 16.78 7.82
N LYS A 32 -38.11 16.36 6.57
CA LYS A 32 -37.85 14.96 6.22
C LYS A 32 -36.56 14.44 6.92
N ARG A 33 -35.54 15.27 7.04
CA ARG A 33 -34.29 14.93 7.74
C ARG A 33 -34.44 14.85 9.24
N LYS A 34 -35.34 15.60 9.85
CA LYS A 34 -35.67 15.46 11.29
C LYS A 34 -36.26 14.09 11.65
N GLN A 35 -36.85 13.40 10.70
CA GLN A 35 -37.46 12.07 10.92
C GLN A 35 -36.45 10.94 10.95
N ILE A 36 -35.25 11.11 10.36
CA ILE A 36 -34.19 10.10 10.39
C ILE A 36 -33.21 10.48 11.49
N SER A 37 -33.53 10.11 12.71
CA SER A 37 -32.62 10.34 13.85
C SER A 37 -31.71 9.12 14.06
N VAL A 38 -30.43 9.27 13.76
CA VAL A 38 -29.39 8.29 14.11
C VAL A 38 -29.36 8.01 15.61
N ARG A 39 -29.78 8.99 16.45
CA ARG A 39 -29.85 8.85 17.92
C ARG A 39 -30.80 7.74 18.38
N GLY A 40 -31.93 7.53 17.69
CA GLY A 40 -32.88 6.47 18.02
C GLY A 40 -32.39 5.07 17.66
N ILE A 41 -31.35 4.98 16.81
CA ILE A 41 -30.79 3.73 16.31
C ILE A 41 -29.46 3.41 17.03
N ALA A 42 -28.66 4.43 17.34
CA ALA A 42 -27.37 4.26 17.99
C ALA A 42 -27.56 4.06 19.51
N GLY A 43 -27.42 2.82 19.96
CA GLY A 43 -27.38 2.47 21.38
C GLY A 43 -26.03 2.75 22.03
N VAL A 44 -25.97 2.64 23.36
CA VAL A 44 -24.70 2.65 24.10
C VAL A 44 -23.94 1.37 23.78
N GLU A 45 -22.68 1.52 23.38
CA GLU A 45 -21.80 0.40 23.09
C GLU A 45 -21.39 -0.32 24.38
N ASN A 46 -21.84 -1.56 24.52
CA ASN A 46 -21.44 -2.45 25.61
C ASN A 46 -21.50 -3.91 25.14
N VAL A 47 -20.98 -4.82 25.96
CA VAL A 47 -20.91 -6.24 25.64
C VAL A 47 -22.30 -6.84 25.35
N GLN A 48 -23.34 -6.36 26.07
CA GLN A 48 -24.69 -6.86 25.86
C GLN A 48 -25.29 -6.39 24.54
N SER A 49 -25.09 -5.14 24.17
CA SER A 49 -25.52 -4.63 22.85
C SER A 49 -24.80 -5.35 21.71
N ALA A 50 -23.49 -5.60 21.85
CA ALA A 50 -22.70 -6.36 20.89
C ALA A 50 -23.24 -7.78 20.71
N LYS A 51 -23.56 -8.49 21.81
CA LYS A 51 -24.18 -9.82 21.75
C LYS A 51 -25.53 -9.81 21.05
N THR A 52 -26.34 -8.80 21.31
CA THR A 52 -27.66 -8.65 20.67
C THR A 52 -27.52 -8.43 19.17
N THR A 53 -26.62 -7.53 18.76
CA THR A 53 -26.35 -7.21 17.36
C THR A 53 -25.76 -8.42 16.61
N PHE A 54 -24.83 -9.13 17.23
CA PHE A 54 -24.27 -10.35 16.67
C PHE A 54 -25.34 -11.41 16.38
N ASN A 55 -26.19 -11.70 17.37
CA ASN A 55 -27.29 -12.67 17.18
C ASN A 55 -28.31 -12.18 16.14
N ARG A 56 -28.56 -10.86 16.09
CA ARG A 56 -29.42 -10.27 15.06
C ARG A 56 -28.86 -10.49 13.64
N HIS A 57 -27.57 -10.27 13.45
CA HIS A 57 -26.94 -10.49 12.15
C HIS A 57 -26.89 -11.98 11.79
N LEU A 58 -26.55 -12.85 12.74
CA LEU A 58 -26.56 -14.29 12.49
C LEU A 58 -27.95 -14.76 12.01
N HIS A 59 -29.02 -14.32 12.71
CA HIS A 59 -30.35 -14.75 12.41
C HIS A 59 -31.00 -14.05 11.21
N TYR A 60 -31.00 -12.72 11.17
CA TYR A 60 -31.73 -11.97 10.15
C TYR A 60 -30.91 -11.59 8.92
N THR A 61 -29.63 -11.42 9.05
CA THR A 61 -28.77 -11.06 7.91
C THR A 61 -28.24 -12.29 7.19
N LEU A 62 -27.78 -13.28 7.95
CA LEU A 62 -27.19 -14.51 7.42
C LEU A 62 -28.18 -15.66 7.31
N VAL A 63 -29.37 -15.50 7.91
CA VAL A 63 -30.46 -16.53 7.92
C VAL A 63 -29.94 -17.85 8.46
N LYS A 64 -29.24 -17.79 9.60
CA LYS A 64 -28.65 -18.94 10.29
C LYS A 64 -29.05 -18.98 11.75
N ASP A 65 -29.18 -20.19 12.30
CA ASP A 65 -29.19 -20.43 13.74
C ASP A 65 -27.87 -21.07 14.20
N ARG A 66 -27.69 -21.21 15.49
CA ARG A 66 -26.46 -21.74 16.07
C ARG A 66 -26.16 -23.19 15.73
N ASN A 67 -27.16 -23.97 15.28
CA ASN A 67 -27.01 -25.39 14.98
C ASN A 67 -26.45 -25.61 13.58
N VAL A 68 -26.67 -24.65 12.67
CA VAL A 68 -26.26 -24.73 11.26
C VAL A 68 -25.20 -23.67 10.84
N ALA A 69 -24.88 -22.76 11.75
CA ALA A 69 -23.88 -21.75 11.49
C ALA A 69 -22.46 -22.34 11.43
N THR A 70 -21.72 -21.91 10.42
CA THR A 70 -20.31 -22.26 10.26
C THR A 70 -19.41 -21.20 10.93
N PRO A 71 -18.11 -21.46 11.16
CA PRO A 71 -17.18 -20.44 11.63
C PRO A 71 -17.19 -19.17 10.77
N ARG A 72 -17.33 -19.30 9.45
CA ARG A 72 -17.43 -18.15 8.53
C ARG A 72 -18.72 -17.34 8.75
N ASP A 73 -19.85 -17.98 9.05
CA ASP A 73 -21.08 -17.28 9.40
C ASP A 73 -20.89 -16.45 10.68
N TYR A 74 -20.19 -16.98 11.66
CA TYR A 74 -19.84 -16.25 12.88
C TYR A 74 -18.91 -15.08 12.62
N TYR A 75 -17.89 -15.24 11.76
CA TYR A 75 -17.04 -14.14 11.31
C TYR A 75 -17.90 -13.03 10.67
N PHE A 76 -18.78 -13.35 9.72
CA PHE A 76 -19.63 -12.36 9.07
C PHE A 76 -20.59 -11.67 10.06
N ALA A 77 -21.18 -12.41 10.99
CA ALA A 77 -22.05 -11.82 12.02
C ALA A 77 -21.27 -10.83 12.90
N LEU A 78 -20.03 -11.16 13.25
CA LEU A 78 -19.14 -10.27 14.01
C LEU A 78 -18.77 -9.04 13.19
N ALA A 79 -18.34 -9.20 11.94
CA ALA A 79 -17.97 -8.11 11.04
C ALA A 79 -19.13 -7.13 10.82
N TYR A 80 -20.34 -7.62 10.57
CA TYR A 80 -21.52 -6.76 10.44
C TYR A 80 -21.88 -6.04 11.74
N SER A 81 -21.66 -6.67 12.89
CA SER A 81 -21.90 -6.03 14.20
C SER A 81 -20.93 -4.87 14.45
N VAL A 82 -19.66 -5.04 14.08
CA VAL A 82 -18.67 -3.97 14.15
C VAL A 82 -19.00 -2.88 13.14
N ARG A 83 -19.37 -3.26 11.91
CA ARG A 83 -19.76 -2.30 10.86
C ARG A 83 -20.94 -1.43 11.27
N ASP A 84 -21.96 -1.98 11.96
CA ASP A 84 -23.11 -1.19 12.43
C ASP A 84 -22.66 0.00 13.29
N ASN A 85 -21.68 -0.22 14.16
CA ASN A 85 -21.11 0.86 14.98
C ASN A 85 -20.32 1.88 14.16
N LEU A 86 -19.61 1.44 13.12
CA LEU A 86 -18.90 2.34 12.22
C LEU A 86 -19.84 3.17 11.34
N VAL A 87 -20.93 2.58 10.84
CA VAL A 87 -21.86 3.26 9.92
C VAL A 87 -22.48 4.52 10.52
N SER A 88 -22.87 4.49 11.78
CA SER A 88 -23.43 5.67 12.44
C SER A 88 -22.42 6.81 12.54
N ARG A 89 -21.16 6.52 12.85
CA ARG A 89 -20.05 7.49 12.87
C ARG A 89 -19.70 7.95 11.45
N TRP A 90 -19.72 7.03 10.49
CA TRP A 90 -19.46 7.31 9.10
C TRP A 90 -20.41 8.34 8.51
N ILE A 91 -21.72 8.14 8.70
CA ILE A 91 -22.76 9.09 8.29
C ILE A 91 -22.53 10.45 8.96
N ARG A 92 -22.24 10.46 10.27
CA ARG A 92 -21.96 11.70 11.01
C ARG A 92 -20.75 12.46 10.50
N THR A 93 -19.68 11.74 10.18
CA THR A 93 -18.46 12.34 9.62
C THR A 93 -18.75 13.02 8.28
N GLN A 94 -19.51 12.36 7.39
CA GLN A 94 -19.88 12.96 6.12
C GLN A 94 -20.76 14.20 6.29
N GLN A 95 -21.72 14.16 7.23
CA GLN A 95 -22.52 15.31 7.56
C GLN A 95 -21.69 16.47 8.11
N TYR A 96 -20.72 16.18 8.99
CA TYR A 96 -19.80 17.17 9.52
C TYR A 96 -18.97 17.86 8.43
N TYR A 97 -18.46 17.08 7.45
CA TYR A 97 -17.73 17.64 6.32
C TYR A 97 -18.61 18.51 5.43
N HIS A 98 -19.86 18.15 5.22
CA HIS A 98 -20.81 19.01 4.53
C HIS A 98 -21.10 20.32 5.26
N GLU A 99 -21.30 20.26 6.57
CA GLU A 99 -21.61 21.44 7.39
C GLU A 99 -20.43 22.40 7.49
N LYS A 100 -19.20 21.88 7.59
CA LYS A 100 -17.99 22.69 7.75
C LYS A 100 -17.39 23.15 6.43
N ASP A 101 -17.71 22.48 5.33
CA ASP A 101 -17.17 22.72 3.99
C ASP A 101 -15.64 22.90 3.98
N PRO A 102 -14.87 22.00 4.61
CA PRO A 102 -13.42 22.11 4.67
C PRO A 102 -12.79 21.91 3.30
N LYS A 103 -11.52 22.26 3.16
CA LYS A 103 -10.72 21.77 2.02
C LYS A 103 -10.59 20.26 2.12
N VAL A 104 -10.92 19.54 1.04
CA VAL A 104 -10.91 18.09 0.99
C VAL A 104 -9.67 17.61 0.26
N SER A 105 -8.94 16.69 0.89
CA SER A 105 -7.76 16.05 0.31
C SER A 105 -8.15 14.72 -0.31
N PHE A 106 -7.78 14.55 -1.59
CA PHE A 106 -8.06 13.35 -2.37
C PHE A 106 -6.75 12.61 -2.65
N PHE A 107 -6.63 11.41 -2.10
CA PHE A 107 -5.46 10.57 -2.28
C PHE A 107 -5.71 9.58 -3.42
N PHE A 108 -5.13 9.87 -4.59
CA PHE A 108 -5.20 9.00 -5.75
C PHE A 108 -4.10 7.96 -5.66
N TYR A 109 -4.49 6.72 -5.50
CA TYR A 109 -3.53 5.65 -5.58
C TYR A 109 -4.02 4.54 -6.50
N HIS A 110 -3.15 4.09 -7.37
CA HIS A 110 -3.37 2.85 -8.07
C HIS A 110 -2.99 1.74 -7.08
N PRO A 111 -3.91 0.87 -6.69
CA PRO A 111 -3.69 0.02 -5.54
C PRO A 111 -2.51 -0.90 -5.76
N SER A 112 -1.68 -0.91 -4.79
CA SER A 112 -0.58 -1.84 -4.66
C SER A 112 -0.45 -2.37 -3.22
N ASN A 113 -1.54 -2.50 -2.41
CA ASN A 113 -1.52 -3.31 -1.17
C ASN A 113 -2.86 -3.46 -0.44
N PRO A 114 -3.01 -4.54 0.37
CA PRO A 114 -4.26 -4.86 1.02
C PRO A 114 -4.60 -3.90 2.16
N LEU A 115 -5.84 -3.48 2.15
CA LEU A 115 -6.55 -2.98 3.30
C LEU A 115 -7.60 -4.01 3.68
N PRO A 116 -7.46 -4.75 4.75
CA PRO A 116 -8.64 -5.02 5.52
C PRO A 116 -8.90 -3.78 6.38
N PRO A 117 -10.10 -3.23 6.40
CA PRO A 117 -10.54 -2.44 7.51
C PRO A 117 -10.75 -3.40 8.69
N THR A 118 -9.67 -3.98 9.23
CA THR A 118 -9.77 -4.62 10.53
C THR A 118 -10.18 -3.52 11.50
N PRO A 119 -11.19 -3.76 12.35
CA PRO A 119 -11.53 -2.82 13.39
C PRO A 119 -10.25 -2.48 14.13
N THR A 120 -9.91 -1.20 14.18
CA THR A 120 -8.89 -0.76 15.13
C THR A 120 -9.27 -1.23 16.52
N PRO A 121 -8.31 -1.59 17.40
CA PRO A 121 -8.60 -2.06 18.76
C PRO A 121 -9.46 -1.14 19.62
N ALA A 122 -9.87 -0.01 19.10
CA ALA A 122 -10.71 1.00 19.72
C ALA A 122 -12.22 0.63 19.84
N SER A 123 -12.67 -0.48 19.26
CA SER A 123 -14.01 -0.97 19.52
C SER A 123 -14.06 -1.67 20.88
N PRO A 124 -15.04 -1.36 21.77
CA PRO A 124 -15.24 -2.13 23.00
C PRO A 124 -15.41 -3.65 22.77
N ILE A 125 -15.68 -4.06 21.53
CA ILE A 125 -15.82 -5.45 21.11
C ILE A 125 -14.46 -6.14 20.97
N THR A 126 -13.41 -5.40 20.56
CA THR A 126 -12.05 -5.95 20.45
C THR A 126 -11.30 -5.99 21.78
N CYS A 127 -11.78 -5.23 22.79
CA CYS A 127 -11.33 -5.31 24.19
C CYS A 127 -12.13 -6.33 25.02
N ALA A 128 -13.06 -7.07 24.41
CA ALA A 128 -13.79 -8.14 25.09
C ALA A 128 -12.85 -9.34 25.34
N PRO A 129 -13.05 -10.09 26.45
CA PRO A 129 -12.20 -11.25 26.75
C PRO A 129 -12.15 -12.23 25.58
N GLN A 130 -11.02 -12.91 25.44
CA GLN A 130 -10.63 -13.85 24.37
C GLN A 130 -11.72 -14.83 23.90
N THR A 131 -12.82 -14.95 24.65
CA THR A 131 -13.98 -15.74 24.28
C THR A 131 -15.26 -14.90 24.25
N PHE A 132 -15.65 -14.48 23.04
CA PHE A 132 -16.94 -13.83 22.82
C PHE A 132 -18.01 -14.91 22.50
N LEU A 133 -19.00 -15.07 23.36
CA LEU A 133 -20.05 -16.10 23.21
C LEU A 133 -19.55 -17.56 23.18
N GLY A 134 -18.36 -17.83 23.73
CA GLY A 134 -17.72 -19.13 23.63
C GLY A 134 -17.01 -19.40 22.30
N LEU A 135 -16.83 -18.37 21.48
CA LEU A 135 -16.07 -18.40 20.22
C LEU A 135 -14.69 -17.82 20.43
N ASP A 136 -13.68 -18.42 19.83
CA ASP A 136 -12.34 -17.85 19.76
C ASP A 136 -12.30 -16.74 18.72
N ILE A 137 -12.01 -15.51 19.15
CA ILE A 137 -11.96 -14.34 18.25
C ILE A 137 -10.75 -14.43 17.32
N GLU A 138 -9.62 -14.96 17.79
CA GLU A 138 -8.42 -15.12 16.97
C GLU A 138 -8.69 -16.11 15.83
N GLU A 139 -9.35 -17.24 16.12
CA GLU A 139 -9.77 -18.20 15.10
C GLU A 139 -10.73 -17.57 14.06
N LEU A 140 -11.64 -16.70 14.49
CA LEU A 140 -12.55 -16.00 13.58
C LEU A 140 -11.83 -14.95 12.72
N GLN A 141 -10.84 -14.27 13.26
CA GLN A 141 -10.04 -13.28 12.50
C GLN A 141 -9.21 -13.93 11.39
N GLU A 142 -8.76 -15.17 11.56
CA GLU A 142 -8.04 -15.91 10.52
C GLU A 142 -8.91 -16.24 9.29
N LEU A 143 -10.25 -16.19 9.43
CA LEU A 143 -11.17 -16.39 8.31
C LEU A 143 -11.33 -15.17 7.42
N GLU A 144 -10.85 -14.00 7.86
CA GLU A 144 -10.87 -12.78 7.06
C GLU A 144 -9.84 -12.85 5.92
N GLU A 145 -10.32 -12.69 4.69
CA GLU A 145 -9.44 -12.64 3.53
C GLU A 145 -8.65 -11.31 3.53
N ASP A 146 -7.34 -11.38 3.30
CA ASP A 146 -6.56 -10.18 3.03
C ASP A 146 -7.08 -9.55 1.73
N ALA A 147 -7.39 -8.25 1.73
CA ALA A 147 -7.72 -7.51 0.52
C ALA A 147 -6.43 -7.25 -0.28
N GLY A 148 -6.04 -8.19 -1.14
CA GLY A 148 -4.79 -8.20 -1.89
C GLY A 148 -4.70 -7.14 -2.99
N LEU A 149 -5.18 -5.91 -2.73
CA LEU A 149 -5.28 -4.83 -3.69
C LEU A 149 -3.94 -4.16 -4.01
N GLY A 150 -2.80 -4.80 -3.70
CA GLY A 150 -1.52 -4.18 -3.94
C GLY A 150 -0.29 -5.07 -4.01
N ASN A 151 0.77 -4.54 -4.60
CA ASN A 151 2.00 -5.27 -4.92
C ASN A 151 3.06 -5.26 -3.80
N GLY A 152 3.05 -4.26 -2.91
CA GLY A 152 4.14 -4.11 -1.95
C GLY A 152 4.07 -2.84 -1.10
N GLY A 153 5.21 -2.16 -0.93
CA GLY A 153 5.37 -1.02 -0.03
C GLY A 153 4.48 0.18 -0.35
N LEU A 154 4.34 0.53 -1.63
CA LEU A 154 3.55 1.68 -2.09
C LEU A 154 2.09 1.62 -1.60
N GLY A 155 1.44 0.48 -1.78
CA GLY A 155 0.06 0.36 -1.40
C GLY A 155 -0.13 0.18 0.11
N ARG A 156 0.79 -0.51 0.81
CA ARG A 156 0.72 -0.54 2.28
C ARG A 156 0.91 0.86 2.89
N LEU A 157 1.71 1.71 2.24
CA LEU A 157 1.86 3.11 2.61
C LEU A 157 0.51 3.86 2.50
N ALA A 158 -0.19 3.69 1.38
CA ALA A 158 -1.52 4.29 1.20
C ALA A 158 -2.50 3.87 2.30
N ALA A 159 -2.45 2.60 2.71
CA ALA A 159 -3.25 2.09 3.82
C ALA A 159 -2.91 2.76 5.16
N CYS A 160 -1.62 2.92 5.48
CA CYS A 160 -1.19 3.66 6.67
C CYS A 160 -1.61 5.14 6.62
N PHE A 161 -1.54 5.74 5.44
CA PHE A 161 -1.94 7.14 5.25
C PHE A 161 -3.44 7.36 5.45
N LEU A 162 -4.28 6.43 4.98
CA LEU A 162 -5.73 6.51 5.22
C LEU A 162 -6.06 6.43 6.71
N ASP A 163 -5.44 5.52 7.46
CA ASP A 163 -5.57 5.43 8.91
C ASP A 163 -5.14 6.73 9.60
N SER A 164 -4.00 7.28 9.19
CA SER A 164 -3.49 8.53 9.76
C SER A 164 -4.34 9.74 9.40
N MET A 165 -4.84 9.85 8.16
CA MET A 165 -5.73 10.95 7.77
C MET A 165 -7.02 10.95 8.60
N ALA A 166 -7.61 9.77 8.84
CA ALA A 166 -8.79 9.64 9.69
C ALA A 166 -8.47 9.97 11.16
N THR A 167 -7.34 9.51 11.68
CA THR A 167 -6.91 9.78 13.06
C THR A 167 -6.60 11.25 13.30
N LEU A 168 -6.06 11.95 12.30
CA LEU A 168 -5.75 13.38 12.33
C LEU A 168 -6.96 14.29 12.01
N GLY A 169 -8.14 13.72 11.85
CA GLY A 169 -9.35 14.49 11.60
C GLY A 169 -9.43 15.21 10.26
N LEU A 170 -8.64 14.77 9.28
CA LEU A 170 -8.63 15.36 7.94
C LEU A 170 -9.84 14.90 7.12
N ALA A 171 -10.49 15.84 6.43
CA ALA A 171 -11.47 15.51 5.40
C ALA A 171 -10.74 14.92 4.18
N ALA A 172 -10.63 13.60 4.15
CA ALA A 172 -9.84 12.91 3.15
C ALA A 172 -10.58 11.71 2.56
N TYR A 173 -10.36 11.48 1.26
CA TYR A 173 -10.89 10.33 0.54
C TYR A 173 -9.75 9.57 -0.14
N GLY A 174 -9.76 8.24 0.02
CA GLY A 174 -8.96 7.35 -0.81
C GLY A 174 -9.75 6.93 -2.05
N TYR A 175 -9.11 6.92 -3.21
CA TYR A 175 -9.68 6.45 -4.46
C TYR A 175 -8.79 5.41 -5.12
N GLY A 176 -9.38 4.34 -5.61
CA GLY A 176 -8.67 3.26 -6.29
C GLY A 176 -9.59 2.38 -7.12
N ILE A 177 -9.10 1.23 -7.53
CA ILE A 177 -9.85 0.21 -8.27
C ILE A 177 -10.18 -0.95 -7.33
N ARG A 178 -11.43 -1.42 -7.38
CA ARG A 178 -11.86 -2.66 -6.75
C ARG A 178 -11.53 -3.84 -7.66
N TYR A 179 -10.30 -4.35 -7.56
CA TYR A 179 -9.94 -5.53 -8.32
C TYR A 179 -10.73 -6.75 -7.84
N GLU A 180 -11.23 -7.53 -8.79
CA GLU A 180 -11.89 -8.80 -8.49
C GLU A 180 -10.88 -9.85 -7.98
N TYR A 181 -9.68 -9.84 -8.57
CA TYR A 181 -8.54 -10.65 -8.14
C TYR A 181 -7.38 -9.72 -7.73
N GLY A 182 -6.91 -9.86 -6.51
CA GLY A 182 -5.76 -9.13 -5.99
C GLY A 182 -4.43 -9.71 -6.43
N ILE A 183 -3.37 -9.38 -5.66
CA ILE A 183 -2.06 -9.99 -5.91
C ILE A 183 -2.15 -11.51 -5.72
N PHE A 184 -1.68 -12.26 -6.71
CA PHE A 184 -1.76 -13.72 -6.73
C PHE A 184 -1.34 -14.37 -5.40
N ALA A 185 -1.94 -15.50 -5.06
CA ALA A 185 -1.47 -16.36 -4.00
C ALA A 185 -0.23 -17.14 -4.48
N GLN A 186 0.87 -17.02 -3.72
CA GLN A 186 2.11 -17.73 -4.04
C GLN A 186 2.07 -19.13 -3.45
N LYS A 187 2.40 -20.13 -4.29
CA LYS A 187 2.72 -21.50 -3.88
C LYS A 187 4.14 -21.85 -4.24
N ILE A 188 4.79 -22.63 -3.39
CA ILE A 188 6.12 -23.18 -3.66
C ILE A 188 6.00 -24.66 -4.00
N VAL A 189 6.22 -24.99 -5.26
CA VAL A 189 6.17 -26.36 -5.76
C VAL A 189 7.55 -26.74 -6.28
N ASN A 190 8.16 -27.78 -5.71
CA ASN A 190 9.54 -28.21 -6.06
C ASN A 190 10.59 -27.10 -5.92
N GLY A 191 10.39 -26.19 -4.95
CA GLY A 191 11.25 -25.04 -4.72
C GLY A 191 10.97 -23.82 -5.61
N GLU A 192 10.04 -23.90 -6.54
CA GLU A 192 9.70 -22.83 -7.50
C GLU A 192 8.39 -22.12 -7.10
N GLN A 193 8.35 -20.81 -7.34
CA GLN A 193 7.10 -20.06 -7.23
C GLN A 193 6.14 -20.47 -8.34
N THR A 194 4.92 -20.81 -7.94
CA THR A 194 3.73 -20.88 -8.80
C THR A 194 2.68 -19.90 -8.29
N GLU A 195 1.82 -19.43 -9.19
CA GLU A 195 0.82 -18.41 -8.92
C GLU A 195 -0.59 -19.00 -9.02
N GLU A 196 -1.39 -18.74 -7.98
CA GLU A 196 -2.81 -19.07 -7.96
C GLU A 196 -3.64 -17.78 -7.90
N PRO A 197 -4.85 -17.75 -8.47
CA PRO A 197 -5.72 -16.57 -8.36
C PRO A 197 -6.04 -16.24 -6.90
N ASP A 198 -5.98 -14.96 -6.54
CA ASP A 198 -6.46 -14.46 -5.25
C ASP A 198 -7.92 -14.01 -5.37
N ASP A 199 -8.84 -14.95 -5.23
CA ASP A 199 -10.29 -14.74 -5.31
C ASP A 199 -10.84 -14.26 -3.95
N TRP A 200 -10.36 -13.10 -3.50
CA TRP A 200 -10.64 -12.54 -2.17
C TRP A 200 -12.11 -12.15 -1.95
N LEU A 201 -12.89 -11.97 -3.02
CA LEU A 201 -14.31 -11.61 -2.97
C LEU A 201 -15.26 -12.81 -3.06
N ARG A 202 -14.73 -14.04 -3.17
CA ARG A 202 -15.53 -15.28 -3.34
C ARG A 202 -16.67 -15.40 -2.34
N PHE A 203 -16.44 -15.05 -1.09
CA PHE A 203 -17.42 -15.18 0.00
C PHE A 203 -18.14 -13.86 0.31
N GLY A 204 -17.92 -12.82 -0.50
CA GLY A 204 -18.41 -11.47 -0.25
C GLY A 204 -17.46 -10.67 0.66
N ASN A 205 -17.71 -9.36 0.74
CA ASN A 205 -16.96 -8.43 1.57
C ASN A 205 -17.92 -7.67 2.50
N PRO A 206 -17.90 -7.92 3.82
CA PRO A 206 -18.82 -7.26 4.74
C PRO A 206 -18.51 -5.76 4.93
N TRP A 207 -17.31 -5.32 4.56
CA TRP A 207 -16.84 -3.96 4.80
C TRP A 207 -17.17 -2.97 3.69
N GLU A 208 -17.57 -3.44 2.51
CA GLU A 208 -17.91 -2.57 1.39
C GLU A 208 -19.42 -2.32 1.29
N LYS A 209 -19.78 -1.12 0.82
CA LYS A 209 -21.15 -0.74 0.45
C LYS A 209 -21.16 -0.28 -1.00
N ALA A 210 -21.83 -1.03 -1.87
CA ALA A 210 -22.06 -0.60 -3.24
C ALA A 210 -22.93 0.67 -3.29
N ARG A 211 -22.56 1.59 -4.18
CA ARG A 211 -23.26 2.85 -4.40
C ARG A 211 -23.69 2.99 -5.87
N PRO A 212 -24.63 2.17 -6.33
CA PRO A 212 -25.07 2.21 -7.73
C PRO A 212 -25.66 3.57 -8.13
N GLU A 213 -26.18 4.34 -7.17
CA GLU A 213 -26.68 5.69 -7.36
C GLU A 213 -25.61 6.70 -7.78
N PHE A 214 -24.33 6.38 -7.62
CA PHE A 214 -23.18 7.20 -8.03
C PHE A 214 -22.37 6.57 -9.16
N MET A 215 -22.96 5.68 -9.94
CA MET A 215 -22.32 5.09 -11.09
C MET A 215 -22.04 6.16 -12.16
N LEU A 216 -20.81 6.18 -12.68
CA LEU A 216 -20.33 7.24 -13.59
C LEU A 216 -19.83 6.65 -14.91
N PRO A 217 -20.06 7.34 -16.07
CA PRO A 217 -19.52 6.92 -17.36
C PRO A 217 -18.05 7.31 -17.50
N VAL A 218 -17.27 6.43 -18.12
CA VAL A 218 -15.89 6.65 -18.53
C VAL A 218 -15.74 6.30 -20.01
N ASN A 219 -15.18 7.22 -20.78
CA ASN A 219 -15.03 7.09 -22.23
C ASN A 219 -13.64 6.62 -22.62
N PHE A 220 -13.59 5.79 -23.66
CA PHE A 220 -12.34 5.32 -24.28
C PHE A 220 -12.45 5.42 -25.81
N TYR A 221 -11.32 5.48 -26.50
CA TYR A 221 -11.22 5.49 -27.96
C TYR A 221 -11.88 6.72 -28.61
N GLY A 222 -12.52 6.55 -29.76
CA GLY A 222 -13.16 7.63 -30.46
C GLY A 222 -12.18 8.54 -31.20
N LYS A 223 -12.62 9.75 -31.47
CA LYS A 223 -11.84 10.80 -32.16
C LYS A 223 -12.15 12.18 -31.62
N VAL A 224 -11.28 13.14 -31.91
CA VAL A 224 -11.53 14.56 -31.63
C VAL A 224 -12.01 15.28 -32.87
N GLU A 225 -13.07 16.05 -32.74
CA GLU A 225 -13.62 16.90 -33.79
C GLU A 225 -13.50 18.38 -33.38
N ASP A 226 -13.17 19.23 -34.37
CA ASP A 226 -13.20 20.68 -34.22
C ASP A 226 -14.63 21.19 -34.43
N THR A 227 -15.14 21.91 -33.44
CA THR A 227 -16.46 22.53 -33.50
C THR A 227 -16.35 24.03 -33.25
N PRO A 228 -17.37 24.82 -33.66
CA PRO A 228 -17.36 26.26 -33.37
C PRO A 228 -17.26 26.60 -31.88
N SER A 229 -17.63 25.66 -30.99
CA SER A 229 -17.56 25.81 -29.52
C SER A 229 -16.30 25.22 -28.91
N GLY A 230 -15.33 24.76 -29.73
CA GLY A 230 -14.08 24.12 -29.24
C GLY A 230 -13.90 22.67 -29.66
N LYS A 231 -12.95 21.97 -29.06
CA LYS A 231 -12.70 20.57 -29.34
C LYS A 231 -13.76 19.67 -28.70
N LYS A 232 -14.22 18.66 -29.42
CA LYS A 232 -15.19 17.68 -28.92
C LYS A 232 -14.68 16.24 -29.11
N TRP A 233 -14.68 15.47 -28.06
CA TRP A 233 -14.34 14.04 -28.10
C TRP A 233 -15.60 13.23 -28.38
N VAL A 234 -15.65 12.52 -29.52
CA VAL A 234 -16.84 11.84 -30.03
C VAL A 234 -16.55 10.41 -30.41
N ASN A 235 -17.63 9.63 -30.65
CA ASN A 235 -17.59 8.22 -31.05
C ASN A 235 -16.81 7.33 -30.05
N THR A 236 -16.92 7.64 -28.78
CA THR A 236 -16.27 6.92 -27.70
C THR A 236 -16.99 5.61 -27.35
N GLN A 237 -16.27 4.71 -26.75
CA GLN A 237 -16.84 3.52 -26.10
C GLN A 237 -16.95 3.81 -24.61
N VAL A 238 -18.14 3.58 -24.05
CA VAL A 238 -18.43 3.89 -22.64
C VAL A 238 -18.31 2.65 -21.78
N VAL A 239 -17.62 2.80 -20.64
CA VAL A 239 -17.59 1.82 -19.54
C VAL A 239 -18.10 2.55 -18.29
N PHE A 240 -18.96 1.91 -17.51
CA PHE A 240 -19.43 2.50 -16.27
C PHE A 240 -18.54 2.16 -15.09
N ALA A 241 -18.29 3.14 -14.24
CA ALA A 241 -17.58 2.99 -12.97
C ALA A 241 -18.60 2.93 -11.82
N MET A 242 -18.69 1.77 -11.19
CA MET A 242 -19.53 1.52 -10.02
C MET A 242 -18.71 1.71 -8.75
N PRO A 243 -19.04 2.66 -7.87
CA PRO A 243 -18.30 2.87 -6.63
C PRO A 243 -18.72 1.89 -5.53
N TYR A 244 -17.72 1.43 -4.78
CA TYR A 244 -17.86 0.65 -3.56
C TYR A 244 -17.13 1.38 -2.44
N ASP A 245 -17.87 1.76 -1.40
CA ASP A 245 -17.34 2.52 -0.28
C ASP A 245 -16.98 1.63 0.89
N SER A 246 -15.80 1.83 1.45
CA SER A 246 -15.33 1.17 2.67
C SER A 246 -15.04 2.22 3.74
N PRO A 247 -15.45 1.98 5.02
CA PRO A 247 -15.22 2.91 6.12
C PRO A 247 -13.78 2.83 6.60
N ILE A 248 -13.16 3.97 6.84
CA ILE A 248 -11.81 4.12 7.40
C ILE A 248 -11.90 4.84 8.74
N PRO A 249 -11.94 4.12 9.87
CA PRO A 249 -12.08 4.75 11.17
C PRO A 249 -10.79 5.38 11.68
N GLY A 250 -10.87 6.58 12.24
CA GLY A 250 -9.81 7.18 13.03
C GLY A 250 -9.73 6.58 14.44
N TYR A 251 -8.58 6.71 15.09
CA TYR A 251 -8.38 6.18 16.44
C TYR A 251 -9.13 6.99 17.49
N GLN A 252 -10.17 6.41 18.08
CA GLN A 252 -10.97 6.94 19.21
C GLN A 252 -11.53 8.37 19.06
N ASN A 253 -11.61 8.90 17.83
CA ASN A 253 -12.09 10.26 17.57
C ASN A 253 -13.49 10.33 16.94
N ASN A 254 -14.16 9.21 16.75
CA ASN A 254 -15.46 9.06 16.08
C ASN A 254 -15.50 9.54 14.61
N ILE A 255 -14.34 9.76 14.00
CA ILE A 255 -14.22 10.08 12.58
C ILE A 255 -14.15 8.76 11.79
N VAL A 256 -14.91 8.69 10.70
CA VAL A 256 -14.86 7.59 9.75
C VAL A 256 -14.81 8.18 8.34
N ASN A 257 -13.64 8.11 7.72
CA ASN A 257 -13.43 8.52 6.34
C ASN A 257 -13.83 7.42 5.35
N THR A 258 -13.77 7.72 4.07
CA THR A 258 -14.19 6.82 3.00
C THR A 258 -13.02 6.44 2.11
N LEU A 259 -12.90 5.13 1.84
CA LEU A 259 -12.17 4.59 0.71
C LEU A 259 -13.17 4.21 -0.37
N ARG A 260 -13.11 4.86 -1.54
CA ARG A 260 -13.98 4.58 -2.70
C ARG A 260 -13.20 3.83 -3.77
N LEU A 261 -13.64 2.62 -4.06
CA LEU A 261 -13.05 1.75 -5.07
C LEU A 261 -14.01 1.57 -6.24
N TRP A 262 -13.51 1.79 -7.46
CA TRP A 262 -14.29 1.69 -8.69
C TRP A 262 -14.26 0.28 -9.28
N SER A 263 -15.42 -0.23 -9.64
CA SER A 263 -15.60 -1.49 -10.38
C SER A 263 -16.15 -1.18 -11.78
N ALA A 264 -15.54 -1.75 -12.80
CA ALA A 264 -15.99 -1.55 -14.18
C ALA A 264 -17.25 -2.37 -14.46
N LYS A 265 -18.23 -1.71 -15.08
CA LYS A 265 -19.51 -2.29 -15.51
C LYS A 265 -19.77 -1.99 -16.97
N SER A 266 -20.28 -2.98 -17.68
CA SER A 266 -20.76 -2.81 -19.05
C SER A 266 -21.98 -1.88 -19.10
N PRO A 267 -22.20 -1.14 -20.18
CA PRO A 267 -23.49 -0.50 -20.47
C PRO A 267 -24.64 -1.52 -20.37
N VAL A 268 -25.80 -1.08 -19.87
CA VAL A 268 -26.92 -1.94 -19.42
C VAL A 268 -27.56 -2.80 -20.54
N GLU A 269 -27.27 -2.53 -21.79
CA GLU A 269 -27.88 -3.27 -22.89
C GLU A 269 -27.17 -4.60 -23.12
N PHE A 270 -27.67 -5.67 -22.44
CA PHE A 270 -27.47 -7.02 -22.95
C PHE A 270 -28.18 -7.13 -24.30
N ASN A 271 -27.42 -7.37 -25.36
CA ASN A 271 -27.98 -7.42 -26.72
C ASN A 271 -28.81 -8.70 -26.90
N LEU A 272 -30.07 -8.65 -26.48
CA LEU A 272 -31.02 -9.73 -26.60
C LEU A 272 -31.17 -10.20 -28.06
N LYS A 273 -30.92 -9.33 -29.05
CA LYS A 273 -30.96 -9.68 -30.46
C LYS A 273 -29.84 -10.66 -30.80
N PHE A 274 -28.58 -10.37 -30.44
CA PHE A 274 -27.47 -11.31 -30.65
C PHE A 274 -27.71 -12.64 -29.92
N PHE A 275 -28.27 -12.58 -28.69
CA PHE A 275 -28.63 -13.78 -27.95
C PHE A 275 -29.69 -14.62 -28.68
N ASN A 276 -30.77 -13.99 -29.17
CA ASN A 276 -31.82 -14.66 -29.94
C ASN A 276 -31.37 -15.17 -31.30
N ASP A 277 -30.47 -14.46 -31.96
CA ASP A 277 -29.91 -14.83 -33.26
C ASP A 277 -28.84 -15.98 -33.13
N GLY A 278 -28.62 -16.45 -31.92
CA GLY A 278 -27.70 -17.57 -31.61
C GLY A 278 -26.24 -17.18 -31.42
N ASP A 279 -25.90 -15.89 -31.48
CA ASP A 279 -24.55 -15.38 -31.20
C ASP A 279 -24.36 -15.00 -29.74
N TYR A 280 -24.58 -16.02 -28.87
CA TYR A 280 -24.39 -15.90 -27.43
C TYR A 280 -23.00 -15.44 -27.04
N ILE A 281 -21.98 -15.97 -27.75
CA ILE A 281 -20.57 -15.67 -27.47
C ILE A 281 -20.28 -14.18 -27.64
N GLN A 282 -20.75 -13.56 -28.72
CA GLN A 282 -20.51 -12.13 -28.97
C GLN A 282 -21.20 -11.23 -27.92
N ALA A 283 -22.43 -11.57 -27.53
CA ALA A 283 -23.16 -10.82 -26.51
C ALA A 283 -22.49 -10.84 -25.13
N VAL A 284 -21.77 -11.93 -24.80
CA VAL A 284 -21.00 -12.09 -23.55
C VAL A 284 -19.62 -11.45 -23.66
N LEU A 285 -18.96 -11.55 -24.82
CA LEU A 285 -17.61 -11.01 -25.01
C LEU A 285 -17.58 -9.49 -24.86
N ASP A 286 -18.52 -8.76 -25.45
CA ASP A 286 -18.57 -7.30 -25.38
C ASP A 286 -18.72 -6.82 -23.92
N ARG A 287 -19.54 -7.53 -23.14
CA ARG A 287 -19.68 -7.27 -21.71
C ARG A 287 -18.40 -7.53 -20.94
N ASN A 288 -17.75 -8.67 -21.17
CA ASN A 288 -16.52 -9.05 -20.50
C ASN A 288 -15.37 -8.10 -20.82
N LEU A 289 -15.27 -7.60 -22.04
CA LEU A 289 -14.22 -6.64 -22.42
C LEU A 289 -14.29 -5.35 -21.59
N ALA A 290 -15.48 -4.83 -21.33
CA ALA A 290 -15.64 -3.66 -20.46
C ALA A 290 -15.30 -3.98 -18.99
N GLU A 291 -15.82 -5.08 -18.47
CA GLU A 291 -15.66 -5.45 -17.06
C GLU A 291 -14.24 -5.95 -16.72
N ASN A 292 -13.45 -6.36 -17.71
CA ASN A 292 -12.06 -6.77 -17.53
C ASN A 292 -11.15 -5.66 -17.00
N ILE A 293 -11.52 -4.38 -17.15
CA ILE A 293 -10.72 -3.25 -16.67
C ILE A 293 -10.45 -3.35 -15.16
N SER A 294 -11.41 -3.81 -14.38
CA SER A 294 -11.23 -3.99 -12.92
C SER A 294 -11.04 -5.44 -12.49
N ARG A 295 -10.63 -6.34 -13.40
CA ARG A 295 -10.58 -7.78 -13.14
C ARG A 295 -9.41 -8.18 -12.25
N VAL A 296 -8.20 -7.80 -12.65
CA VAL A 296 -6.95 -8.30 -12.04
C VAL A 296 -5.96 -7.17 -11.82
N LEU A 297 -5.34 -7.17 -10.65
CA LEU A 297 -4.18 -6.33 -10.35
C LEU A 297 -2.96 -6.83 -11.16
N TYR A 298 -2.30 -5.92 -11.90
CA TYR A 298 -1.01 -6.23 -12.52
C TYR A 298 0.05 -6.47 -11.42
N PRO A 299 0.74 -7.63 -11.43
CA PRO A 299 1.58 -8.06 -10.31
C PRO A 299 3.01 -7.51 -10.33
N ASN A 300 3.30 -6.50 -11.16
CA ASN A 300 4.62 -5.91 -11.29
C ASN A 300 4.93 -4.96 -10.13
N ASP A 301 6.16 -4.98 -9.64
CA ASP A 301 6.67 -4.09 -8.60
C ASP A 301 7.99 -3.47 -9.07
N ASN A 302 8.09 -2.15 -9.12
CA ASN A 302 9.25 -1.42 -9.63
C ASN A 302 9.70 -1.85 -11.04
N ASN A 303 8.75 -2.22 -11.89
CA ASN A 303 9.00 -2.56 -13.29
C ASN A 303 7.78 -2.19 -14.14
N PHE A 304 7.97 -1.25 -15.08
CA PHE A 304 6.92 -0.79 -15.97
C PHE A 304 6.74 -1.75 -17.15
N GLU A 305 5.50 -2.20 -17.34
CA GLU A 305 5.07 -2.90 -18.56
C GLU A 305 3.97 -2.09 -19.25
N GLY A 306 4.23 -1.65 -20.47
CA GLY A 306 3.33 -0.82 -21.27
C GLY A 306 2.13 -1.57 -21.85
N LYS A 307 1.30 -2.18 -21.01
CA LYS A 307 0.09 -2.91 -21.41
C LYS A 307 -1.12 -2.00 -21.57
N GLU A 308 -1.84 -2.14 -22.67
CA GLU A 308 -3.04 -1.35 -22.94
C GLU A 308 -4.08 -1.42 -21.82
N LEU A 309 -4.36 -2.61 -21.29
CA LEU A 309 -5.30 -2.80 -20.19
C LEU A 309 -4.86 -2.04 -18.92
N ARG A 310 -3.57 -1.98 -18.63
CA ARG A 310 -3.04 -1.20 -17.51
C ARG A 310 -3.30 0.30 -17.68
N LEU A 311 -3.08 0.83 -18.88
CA LEU A 311 -3.38 2.24 -19.19
C LEU A 311 -4.87 2.52 -19.03
N LYS A 312 -5.74 1.59 -19.47
CA LYS A 312 -7.20 1.70 -19.26
C LYS A 312 -7.57 1.72 -17.78
N GLN A 313 -6.94 0.90 -16.96
CA GLN A 313 -7.14 0.89 -15.50
C GLN A 313 -6.79 2.26 -14.89
N GLU A 314 -5.67 2.84 -15.26
CA GLU A 314 -5.22 4.13 -14.76
C GLU A 314 -6.19 5.26 -15.14
N TYR A 315 -6.58 5.34 -16.41
CA TYR A 315 -7.53 6.32 -16.85
C TYR A 315 -8.93 6.13 -16.26
N PHE A 316 -9.40 4.89 -16.17
CA PHE A 316 -10.67 4.53 -15.57
C PHE A 316 -10.81 5.09 -14.15
N MET A 317 -9.80 4.88 -13.34
CA MET A 317 -9.74 5.42 -11.98
C MET A 317 -9.71 6.96 -11.98
N CYS A 318 -8.83 7.58 -12.78
CA CYS A 318 -8.70 9.05 -12.84
C CYS A 318 -9.99 9.73 -13.30
N ALA A 319 -10.60 9.23 -14.36
CA ALA A 319 -11.79 9.81 -14.95
C ALA A 319 -13.02 9.73 -14.02
N ALA A 320 -13.25 8.56 -13.43
CA ALA A 320 -14.34 8.37 -12.47
C ALA A 320 -14.15 9.24 -11.22
N THR A 321 -12.95 9.28 -10.70
CA THR A 321 -12.62 10.03 -9.48
C THR A 321 -12.77 11.53 -9.66
N LEU A 322 -12.28 12.09 -10.77
CA LEU A 322 -12.41 13.52 -11.04
C LEU A 322 -13.86 13.96 -11.23
N GLN A 323 -14.69 13.15 -11.89
CA GLN A 323 -16.14 13.42 -11.97
C GLN A 323 -16.76 13.47 -10.57
N ASP A 324 -16.39 12.55 -9.69
CA ASP A 324 -16.91 12.48 -8.32
C ASP A 324 -16.45 13.66 -7.46
N ILE A 325 -15.20 14.09 -7.60
CA ILE A 325 -14.65 15.27 -6.92
C ILE A 325 -15.37 16.54 -7.36
N ILE A 326 -15.53 16.73 -8.67
CA ILE A 326 -16.21 17.92 -9.24
C ILE A 326 -17.68 17.95 -8.83
N ARG A 327 -18.36 16.82 -8.87
CA ARG A 327 -19.73 16.71 -8.37
C ARG A 327 -19.83 17.17 -6.90
N ARG A 328 -18.92 16.70 -6.04
CA ARG A 328 -18.87 17.09 -4.62
C ARG A 328 -18.54 18.58 -4.47
N PHE A 329 -17.62 19.12 -5.24
CA PHE A 329 -17.27 20.53 -5.24
C PHE A 329 -18.47 21.41 -5.61
N LYS A 330 -19.23 21.05 -6.68
CA LYS A 330 -20.42 21.78 -7.13
C LYS A 330 -21.58 21.70 -6.13
N ALA A 331 -21.72 20.60 -5.40
CA ALA A 331 -22.83 20.31 -4.48
C ALA A 331 -22.45 20.55 -3.00
N SER A 332 -21.69 21.62 -2.71
CA SER A 332 -21.14 21.86 -1.38
C SER A 332 -22.15 22.22 -0.31
N ASP A 333 -23.38 22.66 -0.66
CA ASP A 333 -24.43 22.91 0.32
C ASP A 333 -25.26 21.67 0.63
N TYR A 334 -25.26 21.28 1.90
CA TYR A 334 -25.99 20.14 2.40
C TYR A 334 -27.50 20.35 2.23
N GLY A 335 -28.08 19.57 1.32
CA GLY A 335 -29.53 19.51 1.11
C GLY A 335 -30.13 20.55 0.18
N SER A 336 -29.32 21.35 -0.46
CA SER A 336 -29.78 22.15 -1.59
C SER A 336 -29.77 21.29 -2.85
N SER A 337 -30.88 21.31 -3.61
CA SER A 337 -30.92 20.77 -4.96
C SER A 337 -30.26 21.72 -5.98
N SER A 338 -29.83 22.90 -5.54
CA SER A 338 -29.12 23.88 -6.34
C SER A 338 -27.62 23.71 -6.25
N THR A 339 -26.94 23.81 -7.35
CA THR A 339 -25.48 23.87 -7.45
C THR A 339 -25.01 25.15 -6.77
N VAL A 340 -24.20 25.04 -5.72
CA VAL A 340 -23.72 26.19 -4.95
C VAL A 340 -22.54 26.86 -5.65
N ARG A 341 -21.68 26.08 -6.30
CA ARG A 341 -20.51 26.60 -6.97
C ARG A 341 -20.63 26.45 -8.48
N THR A 342 -20.70 27.60 -9.17
CA THR A 342 -20.68 27.70 -10.63
C THR A 342 -19.32 28.13 -11.17
N SER A 343 -18.46 28.69 -10.31
CA SER A 343 -17.12 29.13 -10.65
C SER A 343 -16.07 28.16 -10.09
N PHE A 344 -15.05 27.85 -10.90
CA PHE A 344 -13.92 27.01 -10.51
C PHE A 344 -12.75 27.80 -9.90
N SER A 345 -12.84 29.11 -9.76
CA SER A 345 -11.74 29.92 -9.22
C SER A 345 -11.29 29.51 -7.82
N SER A 346 -12.23 29.03 -6.99
CA SER A 346 -11.97 28.50 -5.65
C SER A 346 -11.65 27.01 -5.60
N PHE A 347 -11.58 26.31 -6.74
CA PHE A 347 -11.34 24.86 -6.75
C PHE A 347 -10.06 24.46 -6.02
N PRO A 348 -8.89 25.11 -6.21
CA PRO A 348 -7.67 24.78 -5.47
C PRO A 348 -7.77 25.05 -3.98
N ASP A 349 -8.67 25.96 -3.54
CA ASP A 349 -8.87 26.25 -2.11
C ASP A 349 -9.74 25.20 -1.41
N LYS A 350 -10.48 24.38 -2.21
CA LYS A 350 -11.41 23.37 -1.70
C LYS A 350 -10.99 21.94 -2.03
N VAL A 351 -10.05 21.76 -2.93
CA VAL A 351 -9.61 20.45 -3.43
C VAL A 351 -8.10 20.38 -3.46
N ALA A 352 -7.54 19.34 -2.86
CA ALA A 352 -6.14 18.95 -3.03
C ALA A 352 -6.09 17.51 -3.55
N ILE A 353 -5.33 17.27 -4.62
CA ILE A 353 -5.15 15.94 -5.22
C ILE A 353 -3.70 15.53 -5.08
N GLN A 354 -3.46 14.43 -4.34
CA GLN A 354 -2.13 13.83 -4.21
C GLN A 354 -2.00 12.66 -5.17
N LEU A 355 -1.06 12.75 -6.10
CA LEU A 355 -0.71 11.69 -7.03
C LEU A 355 0.33 10.77 -6.37
N ASN A 356 -0.09 9.55 -6.04
CA ASN A 356 0.80 8.56 -5.44
C ASN A 356 1.53 7.78 -6.52
N ASP A 357 2.74 8.20 -6.85
CA ASP A 357 3.51 7.86 -8.04
C ASP A 357 2.88 8.43 -9.34
N THR A 358 3.37 8.00 -10.51
CA THR A 358 2.85 8.43 -11.82
C THR A 358 1.61 7.67 -12.26
N HIS A 359 1.21 6.63 -11.55
CA HIS A 359 0.07 5.79 -11.90
C HIS A 359 -1.23 6.60 -12.14
N PRO A 360 -1.55 7.63 -11.33
CA PRO A 360 -2.70 8.49 -11.57
C PRO A 360 -2.37 9.79 -12.33
N SER A 361 -1.23 9.88 -12.99
CA SER A 361 -0.77 11.11 -13.70
C SER A 361 -1.73 11.61 -14.78
N LEU A 362 -2.56 10.72 -15.35
CA LEU A 362 -3.60 11.10 -16.30
C LEU A 362 -4.69 12.01 -15.70
N ALA A 363 -4.73 12.14 -14.36
CA ALA A 363 -5.59 13.14 -13.70
C ALA A 363 -5.27 14.58 -14.15
N ILE A 364 -4.01 14.89 -14.50
CA ILE A 364 -3.62 16.22 -14.99
C ILE A 364 -4.28 16.53 -16.33
N PRO A 365 -4.07 15.77 -17.41
CA PRO A 365 -4.75 16.06 -18.68
C PRO A 365 -6.26 15.85 -18.61
N GLU A 366 -6.77 14.94 -17.76
CA GLU A 366 -8.22 14.78 -17.60
C GLU A 366 -8.86 15.99 -16.92
N LEU A 367 -8.27 16.56 -15.88
CA LEU A 367 -8.77 17.78 -15.26
C LEU A 367 -8.75 18.94 -16.25
N MET A 368 -7.69 19.08 -17.04
CA MET A 368 -7.62 20.07 -18.12
C MET A 368 -8.76 19.88 -19.14
N ARG A 369 -9.01 18.64 -19.58
CA ARG A 369 -10.10 18.33 -20.51
C ARG A 369 -11.45 18.74 -19.94
N ILE A 370 -11.72 18.40 -18.69
CA ILE A 370 -13.00 18.75 -18.05
C ILE A 370 -13.15 20.27 -17.95
N LEU A 371 -12.13 20.97 -17.46
CA LEU A 371 -12.20 22.43 -17.28
C LEU A 371 -12.34 23.18 -18.59
N ILE A 372 -11.71 22.72 -19.67
CA ILE A 372 -11.75 23.40 -20.98
C ILE A 372 -12.96 22.95 -21.80
N ASP A 373 -13.11 21.65 -22.04
CA ASP A 373 -14.04 21.11 -23.01
C ASP A 373 -15.47 20.99 -22.46
N ILE A 374 -15.63 20.85 -21.13
CA ILE A 374 -16.96 20.70 -20.49
C ILE A 374 -17.35 21.98 -19.76
N GLU A 375 -16.46 22.59 -19.00
CA GLU A 375 -16.76 23.76 -18.18
C GLU A 375 -16.47 25.07 -18.88
N GLY A 376 -15.81 25.05 -20.06
CA GLY A 376 -15.61 26.21 -20.94
C GLY A 376 -14.57 27.22 -20.43
N LEU A 377 -13.62 26.83 -19.58
CA LEU A 377 -12.55 27.72 -19.13
C LEU A 377 -11.50 27.93 -20.24
N SER A 378 -10.79 29.07 -20.17
CA SER A 378 -9.59 29.26 -20.98
C SER A 378 -8.48 28.27 -20.54
N TRP A 379 -7.51 28.05 -21.43
CA TRP A 379 -6.35 27.20 -21.12
C TRP A 379 -5.59 27.70 -19.89
N GLU A 380 -5.33 28.98 -19.80
CA GLU A 380 -4.56 29.62 -18.72
C GLU A 380 -5.27 29.44 -17.37
N ALA A 381 -6.59 29.67 -17.32
CA ALA A 381 -7.37 29.50 -16.11
C ALA A 381 -7.42 28.02 -15.70
N ALA A 382 -7.63 27.10 -16.63
CA ALA A 382 -7.64 25.67 -16.37
C ALA A 382 -6.27 25.16 -15.89
N TRP A 383 -5.19 25.65 -16.47
CA TRP A 383 -3.83 25.27 -16.11
C TRP A 383 -3.46 25.77 -14.70
N ASP A 384 -3.76 27.01 -14.37
CA ASP A 384 -3.54 27.56 -13.02
C ASP A 384 -4.28 26.72 -11.96
N ILE A 385 -5.55 26.39 -12.20
CA ILE A 385 -6.34 25.54 -11.31
C ILE A 385 -5.72 24.15 -11.18
N THR A 386 -5.34 23.52 -12.29
CA THR A 386 -4.79 22.16 -12.31
C THR A 386 -3.47 22.07 -11.52
N VAL A 387 -2.54 22.96 -11.78
CA VAL A 387 -1.22 22.98 -11.11
C VAL A 387 -1.37 23.25 -9.61
N ARG A 388 -2.22 24.17 -9.21
CA ARG A 388 -2.46 24.50 -7.79
C ARG A 388 -3.22 23.40 -7.05
N THR A 389 -3.89 22.51 -7.75
CA THR A 389 -4.66 21.40 -7.18
C THR A 389 -3.83 20.12 -7.03
N CYS A 390 -2.96 19.82 -8.00
CA CYS A 390 -2.22 18.56 -8.05
C CYS A 390 -0.84 18.66 -7.37
N ALA A 391 -0.46 17.58 -6.71
CA ALA A 391 0.88 17.37 -6.17
C ALA A 391 1.33 15.93 -6.43
N TYR A 392 2.63 15.72 -6.66
CA TYR A 392 3.21 14.45 -7.08
C TYR A 392 4.21 13.92 -6.06
N THR A 393 4.05 12.67 -5.66
CA THR A 393 5.03 11.91 -4.86
C THR A 393 5.73 10.89 -5.74
N ASN A 394 7.06 10.97 -5.84
CA ASN A 394 7.89 9.95 -6.48
C ASN A 394 8.30 8.88 -5.48
N HIS A 395 8.24 7.60 -5.87
CA HIS A 395 8.53 6.46 -5.00
C HIS A 395 9.71 5.62 -5.45
N THR A 396 10.36 5.94 -6.56
CA THR A 396 11.44 5.12 -7.10
C THR A 396 12.47 5.94 -7.86
N VAL A 397 13.71 5.45 -7.86
CA VAL A 397 14.80 6.00 -8.67
C VAL A 397 15.19 5.08 -9.83
N LEU A 398 14.61 3.87 -9.87
CA LEU A 398 14.95 2.89 -10.90
C LEU A 398 14.34 3.29 -12.24
N PRO A 399 15.15 3.44 -13.31
CA PRO A 399 14.64 3.91 -14.60
C PRO A 399 13.63 2.97 -15.23
N GLU A 400 13.74 1.65 -15.01
CA GLU A 400 12.81 0.64 -15.50
C GLU A 400 11.41 0.70 -14.84
N ALA A 401 11.29 1.40 -13.72
CA ALA A 401 10.02 1.57 -13.02
C ALA A 401 9.25 2.82 -13.47
N LEU A 402 9.90 3.77 -14.14
CA LEU A 402 9.26 4.99 -14.62
C LEU A 402 8.33 4.69 -15.80
N GLU A 403 7.10 5.19 -15.72
CA GLU A 403 6.10 4.98 -16.76
C GLU A 403 6.37 5.84 -17.99
N ARG A 404 6.51 5.17 -19.14
CA ARG A 404 6.73 5.77 -20.46
C ARG A 404 5.75 5.16 -21.45
N TRP A 405 4.58 5.76 -21.58
CA TRP A 405 3.51 5.27 -22.45
C TRP A 405 3.77 5.61 -23.91
N PRO A 406 3.66 4.66 -24.85
CA PRO A 406 3.76 4.96 -26.28
C PRO A 406 2.73 6.01 -26.70
N CYS A 407 3.15 7.06 -27.41
CA CYS A 407 2.25 8.11 -27.92
C CYS A 407 1.13 7.54 -28.77
N GLY A 408 1.45 6.57 -29.65
CA GLY A 408 0.44 5.92 -30.50
C GLY A 408 -0.66 5.18 -29.71
N MET A 409 -0.30 4.58 -28.57
CA MET A 409 -1.28 3.94 -27.68
C MET A 409 -2.20 4.99 -27.02
N LEU A 410 -1.64 6.09 -26.52
CA LEU A 410 -2.41 7.18 -25.95
C LEU A 410 -3.30 7.87 -26.98
N GLU A 411 -2.81 8.08 -28.20
CA GLU A 411 -3.60 8.65 -29.31
C GLU A 411 -4.79 7.75 -29.68
N HIS A 412 -4.60 6.44 -29.63
CA HIS A 412 -5.66 5.48 -29.94
C HIS A 412 -6.74 5.41 -28.86
N ILE A 413 -6.32 5.32 -27.59
CA ILE A 413 -7.24 5.11 -26.46
C ILE A 413 -7.81 6.43 -25.95
N LEU A 414 -7.00 7.50 -25.91
CA LEU A 414 -7.29 8.79 -25.29
C LEU A 414 -6.85 9.95 -26.22
N PRO A 415 -7.43 10.10 -27.42
CA PRO A 415 -6.96 11.04 -28.43
C PRO A 415 -6.97 12.49 -27.94
N ARG A 416 -7.99 12.89 -27.16
CA ARG A 416 -8.05 14.25 -26.63
C ARG A 416 -6.98 14.52 -25.57
N HIS A 417 -6.71 13.58 -24.70
CA HIS A 417 -5.65 13.68 -23.69
C HIS A 417 -4.28 13.81 -24.32
N MET A 418 -4.00 13.07 -25.39
CA MET A 418 -2.73 13.20 -26.09
C MET A 418 -2.55 14.60 -26.72
N GLN A 419 -3.61 15.19 -27.27
CA GLN A 419 -3.56 16.58 -27.75
C GLN A 419 -3.24 17.56 -26.61
N ILE A 420 -3.85 17.39 -25.45
CA ILE A 420 -3.60 18.20 -24.26
C ILE A 420 -2.15 18.04 -23.79
N ILE A 421 -1.62 16.83 -23.73
CA ILE A 421 -0.22 16.55 -23.34
C ILE A 421 0.75 17.24 -24.32
N TYR A 422 0.54 17.15 -25.62
CA TYR A 422 1.36 17.86 -26.60
C TYR A 422 1.34 19.38 -26.38
N HIS A 423 0.19 19.95 -26.04
CA HIS A 423 0.10 21.37 -25.78
C HIS A 423 0.78 21.78 -24.46
N ILE A 424 0.63 20.98 -23.41
CA ILE A 424 1.38 21.17 -22.15
C ILE A 424 2.88 21.17 -22.44
N ASN A 425 3.36 20.19 -23.21
CA ASN A 425 4.76 20.07 -23.56
C ASN A 425 5.28 21.28 -24.35
N PHE A 426 4.50 21.74 -25.32
CA PHE A 426 4.84 22.91 -26.13
C PHE A 426 5.06 24.17 -25.26
N LEU A 427 4.12 24.45 -24.36
CA LEU A 427 4.21 25.60 -23.46
C LEU A 427 5.35 25.45 -22.43
N HIS A 428 5.54 24.23 -21.91
CA HIS A 428 6.64 23.92 -20.99
C HIS A 428 7.99 24.17 -21.65
N LEU A 429 8.22 23.68 -22.87
CA LEU A 429 9.49 23.88 -23.58
C LEU A 429 9.75 25.34 -23.94
N GLN A 430 8.72 26.14 -24.19
CA GLN A 430 8.88 27.59 -24.33
C GLN A 430 9.40 28.23 -23.05
N GLN A 431 8.93 27.81 -21.88
CA GLN A 431 9.45 28.29 -20.59
C GLN A 431 10.89 27.85 -20.35
N VAL A 432 11.24 26.61 -20.70
CA VAL A 432 12.64 26.12 -20.64
C VAL A 432 13.55 26.97 -21.53
N GLN A 433 13.14 27.20 -22.78
CA GLN A 433 13.91 28.03 -23.72
C GLN A 433 14.09 29.48 -23.22
N ALA A 434 13.07 30.05 -22.60
CA ALA A 434 13.12 31.41 -22.04
C ALA A 434 14.11 31.51 -20.87
N LYS A 435 14.16 30.46 -20.00
CA LYS A 435 15.06 30.44 -18.83
C LYS A 435 16.50 30.05 -19.19
N PHE A 436 16.69 29.16 -20.17
CA PHE A 436 17.95 28.59 -20.61
C PHE A 436 18.13 28.76 -22.13
N PRO A 437 18.33 29.98 -22.63
CA PRO A 437 18.37 30.23 -24.06
C PRO A 437 19.50 29.48 -24.77
N GLY A 438 19.16 28.73 -25.84
CA GLY A 438 20.11 28.00 -26.67
C GLY A 438 20.52 26.63 -26.15
N ASP A 439 20.07 26.21 -24.97
CA ASP A 439 20.32 24.87 -24.45
C ASP A 439 19.31 23.85 -25.02
N LEU A 440 19.56 23.41 -26.25
CA LEU A 440 18.69 22.45 -26.96
C LEU A 440 18.73 21.06 -26.32
N ASP A 441 19.85 20.67 -25.72
CA ASP A 441 19.96 19.39 -25.07
C ASP A 441 19.12 19.32 -23.79
N ARG A 442 19.09 20.39 -23.02
CA ARG A 442 18.18 20.54 -21.88
C ARG A 442 16.72 20.47 -22.32
N MET A 443 16.34 21.12 -23.42
CA MET A 443 14.99 21.01 -23.96
C MET A 443 14.62 19.56 -24.31
N ARG A 444 15.56 18.81 -24.90
CA ARG A 444 15.38 17.40 -25.18
C ARG A 444 15.18 16.58 -23.87
N ARG A 445 16.05 16.78 -22.89
CA ARG A 445 15.96 16.06 -21.60
C ARG A 445 14.70 16.38 -20.80
N MET A 446 14.21 17.62 -20.88
CA MET A 446 13.04 18.09 -20.14
C MET A 446 11.72 17.91 -20.89
N SER A 447 11.76 17.51 -22.16
CA SER A 447 10.53 17.24 -22.92
C SER A 447 9.68 16.17 -22.22
N LEU A 448 8.36 16.35 -22.26
CA LEU A 448 7.42 15.30 -21.83
C LEU A 448 7.40 14.12 -22.79
N ILE A 449 7.87 14.33 -24.03
CA ILE A 449 7.91 13.34 -25.10
C ILE A 449 9.36 12.91 -25.31
N GLU A 450 9.64 11.64 -25.11
CA GLU A 450 10.89 10.99 -25.46
C GLU A 450 10.82 10.55 -26.92
N GLU A 451 11.86 10.89 -27.71
CA GLU A 451 11.89 10.64 -29.18
C GLU A 451 12.96 9.64 -29.61
N ASP A 452 13.65 9.01 -28.65
CA ASP A 452 14.65 7.98 -28.91
C ASP A 452 13.96 6.65 -29.26
N GLY A 453 13.71 6.42 -30.56
CA GLY A 453 12.97 5.28 -31.07
C GLY A 453 11.47 5.53 -31.16
N GLU A 454 10.64 4.68 -30.59
CA GLU A 454 9.19 4.90 -30.47
C GLU A 454 8.92 6.07 -29.53
N LYS A 455 8.17 7.07 -30.01
CA LYS A 455 7.79 8.20 -29.16
C LYS A 455 6.97 7.77 -27.96
N ARG A 456 7.38 8.24 -26.77
CA ARG A 456 6.76 7.90 -25.50
C ARG A 456 6.53 9.15 -24.66
N VAL A 457 5.43 9.18 -23.91
CA VAL A 457 5.19 10.20 -22.88
C VAL A 457 5.87 9.76 -21.59
N ASN A 458 6.77 10.60 -21.07
CA ASN A 458 7.35 10.43 -19.75
C ASN A 458 6.36 10.97 -18.70
N MET A 459 5.69 10.06 -18.00
CA MET A 459 4.63 10.42 -17.05
C MET A 459 5.18 11.12 -15.80
N ALA A 460 6.42 10.88 -15.42
CA ALA A 460 7.08 11.62 -14.34
C ALA A 460 7.27 13.10 -14.71
N HIS A 461 7.74 13.39 -15.90
CA HIS A 461 7.86 14.77 -16.40
C HIS A 461 6.49 15.48 -16.44
N LEU A 462 5.46 14.81 -16.95
CA LEU A 462 4.08 15.32 -16.93
C LEU A 462 3.63 15.66 -15.50
N SER A 463 3.86 14.74 -14.56
CA SER A 463 3.48 14.92 -13.14
C SER A 463 4.20 16.09 -12.48
N ILE A 464 5.49 16.26 -12.74
CA ILE A 464 6.28 17.40 -12.22
C ILE A 464 5.76 18.73 -12.77
N VAL A 465 5.55 18.81 -14.09
CA VAL A 465 5.11 20.05 -14.74
C VAL A 465 3.70 20.44 -14.30
N GLY A 466 2.81 19.46 -14.16
CA GLY A 466 1.40 19.65 -13.80
C GLY A 466 1.12 19.74 -12.29
N SER A 467 2.12 19.71 -11.44
CA SER A 467 1.98 19.77 -9.98
C SER A 467 2.65 21.02 -9.38
N HIS A 468 2.11 21.50 -8.26
CA HIS A 468 2.73 22.61 -7.51
C HIS A 468 3.77 22.11 -6.49
N ALA A 469 3.74 20.85 -6.12
CA ALA A 469 4.69 20.24 -5.22
C ALA A 469 5.08 18.85 -5.72
N VAL A 470 6.36 18.52 -5.56
CA VAL A 470 6.97 17.23 -5.89
C VAL A 470 7.79 16.79 -4.70
N ASN A 471 7.56 15.59 -4.19
CA ASN A 471 8.33 15.12 -3.05
C ASN A 471 8.92 13.72 -3.27
N GLY A 472 10.11 13.51 -2.68
CA GLY A 472 10.64 12.20 -2.39
C GLY A 472 10.12 11.66 -1.05
N VAL A 473 10.47 10.42 -0.73
CA VAL A 473 9.88 9.67 0.41
C VAL A 473 10.87 9.30 1.52
N ALA A 474 12.09 9.77 1.42
CA ALA A 474 13.14 9.80 2.45
C ALA A 474 14.12 10.94 2.12
N ALA A 475 14.88 11.41 3.09
CA ALA A 475 15.81 12.54 2.90
C ALA A 475 16.81 12.27 1.77
N ILE A 476 17.48 11.11 1.81
CA ILE A 476 18.45 10.72 0.79
C ILE A 476 17.82 10.56 -0.61
N HIS A 477 16.61 10.00 -0.68
CA HIS A 477 15.85 9.88 -1.93
C HIS A 477 15.50 11.26 -2.50
N SER A 478 15.02 12.17 -1.67
CA SER A 478 14.67 13.53 -2.08
C SER A 478 15.89 14.29 -2.60
N ASP A 479 17.08 14.03 -2.04
CA ASP A 479 18.34 14.59 -2.54
C ASP A 479 18.74 13.97 -3.88
N ILE A 480 18.59 12.66 -4.06
CA ILE A 480 18.90 11.99 -5.33
C ILE A 480 18.01 12.52 -6.46
N ILE A 481 16.71 12.68 -6.26
CA ILE A 481 15.84 13.21 -7.31
C ILE A 481 16.18 14.66 -7.69
N LYS A 482 16.63 15.49 -6.75
CA LYS A 482 17.09 16.86 -7.02
C LYS A 482 18.45 16.92 -7.70
N LYS A 483 19.40 16.06 -7.33
CA LYS A 483 20.77 16.11 -7.81
C LYS A 483 20.99 15.35 -9.11
N ASP A 484 20.18 14.34 -9.39
CA ASP A 484 20.35 13.43 -10.51
C ASP A 484 19.07 13.31 -11.36
N ILE A 485 18.07 12.56 -10.91
CA ILE A 485 16.94 12.08 -11.72
C ILE A 485 16.11 13.19 -12.33
N PHE A 486 15.80 14.23 -11.55
CA PHE A 486 15.00 15.39 -11.96
C PHE A 486 15.79 16.70 -11.82
N HIS A 487 17.11 16.64 -11.97
CA HIS A 487 17.99 17.80 -11.76
C HIS A 487 17.59 19.01 -12.60
N ASP A 488 17.33 18.84 -13.89
CA ASP A 488 16.92 19.92 -14.78
C ASP A 488 15.59 20.57 -14.32
N PHE A 489 14.65 19.77 -13.82
CA PHE A 489 13.38 20.25 -13.27
C PHE A 489 13.57 20.97 -11.93
N TYR A 490 14.49 20.50 -11.11
CA TYR A 490 14.86 21.18 -9.87
C TYR A 490 15.49 22.55 -10.15
N GLU A 491 16.40 22.66 -11.10
CA GLU A 491 16.93 23.95 -11.53
C GLU A 491 15.85 24.87 -12.11
N MET A 492 14.85 24.30 -12.80
CA MET A 492 13.75 25.06 -13.37
C MET A 492 12.83 25.65 -12.29
N THR A 493 12.44 24.85 -11.31
CA THR A 493 11.45 25.20 -10.27
C THR A 493 11.82 24.58 -8.92
N PRO A 494 12.89 25.08 -8.25
CA PRO A 494 13.41 24.46 -7.01
C PRO A 494 12.39 24.43 -5.88
N ASP A 495 11.53 25.43 -5.79
CA ASP A 495 10.51 25.54 -4.73
C ASP A 495 9.45 24.44 -4.75
N LYS A 496 9.30 23.72 -5.87
CA LYS A 496 8.38 22.57 -5.95
C LYS A 496 8.88 21.35 -5.17
N PHE A 497 10.21 21.19 -5.03
CA PHE A 497 10.83 19.96 -4.55
C PHE A 497 10.96 19.93 -3.03
N GLN A 498 10.36 18.89 -2.42
CA GLN A 498 10.28 18.71 -0.98
C GLN A 498 10.67 17.27 -0.59
N ASN A 499 10.85 17.05 0.71
CA ASN A 499 10.96 15.73 1.30
C ASN A 499 9.76 15.47 2.24
N LYS A 500 9.17 14.29 2.13
CA LYS A 500 8.21 13.75 3.10
C LYS A 500 8.63 12.33 3.43
N THR A 501 9.42 12.15 4.47
CA THR A 501 9.86 10.82 4.90
C THR A 501 8.65 9.97 5.24
N ASN A 502 8.59 8.77 4.66
CA ASN A 502 7.51 7.82 4.92
C ASN A 502 7.39 7.45 6.40
N GLY A 503 6.27 6.89 6.75
CA GLY A 503 5.98 6.36 8.08
C GLY A 503 5.01 5.19 8.02
N ILE A 504 4.75 4.62 9.17
CA ILE A 504 3.83 3.50 9.39
C ILE A 504 2.82 3.84 10.47
N THR A 505 1.62 3.29 10.42
CA THR A 505 0.65 3.49 11.50
C THR A 505 1.01 2.65 12.73
N PRO A 506 1.17 3.28 13.90
CA PRO A 506 1.47 2.56 15.14
C PRO A 506 0.30 1.71 15.64
N ARG A 507 -0.94 2.00 15.19
CA ARG A 507 -2.11 1.21 15.54
C ARG A 507 -1.99 -0.21 15.02
N ARG A 508 -1.82 -0.40 13.72
CA ARG A 508 -1.64 -1.74 13.15
C ARG A 508 -0.29 -2.35 13.51
N TRP A 509 0.81 -1.59 13.40
CA TRP A 509 2.16 -2.13 13.44
C TRP A 509 2.79 -2.22 14.83
N LEU A 510 2.08 -1.80 15.88
CA LEU A 510 2.46 -2.06 17.28
C LEU A 510 1.24 -2.48 18.10
N LEU A 511 0.24 -1.62 18.22
CA LEU A 511 -0.91 -1.84 19.11
C LEU A 511 -1.66 -3.15 18.76
N LEU A 512 -1.94 -3.39 17.48
CA LEU A 512 -2.69 -4.54 17.00
C LEU A 512 -1.81 -5.79 16.93
N CYS A 513 -0.65 -5.72 16.27
CA CYS A 513 0.16 -6.91 15.98
C CYS A 513 1.03 -7.36 17.16
N ASN A 514 1.28 -6.50 18.17
CA ASN A 514 2.12 -6.81 19.33
C ASN A 514 1.48 -6.30 20.63
N PRO A 515 0.32 -6.83 21.03
CA PRO A 515 -0.40 -6.35 22.20
C PRO A 515 0.41 -6.49 23.50
N ALA A 516 1.18 -7.56 23.66
CA ALA A 516 1.99 -7.75 24.85
C ALA A 516 3.12 -6.69 24.99
N LEU A 517 3.74 -6.28 23.87
CA LEU A 517 4.71 -5.17 23.91
C LEU A 517 3.99 -3.84 24.20
N SER A 518 2.81 -3.64 23.61
CA SER A 518 1.98 -2.45 23.84
C SER A 518 1.61 -2.29 25.31
N ASP A 519 1.24 -3.39 26.00
CA ASP A 519 0.94 -3.40 27.43
C ASP A 519 2.18 -3.03 28.26
N VAL A 520 3.33 -3.64 27.97
CA VAL A 520 4.61 -3.34 28.67
C VAL A 520 5.02 -1.87 28.51
N ILE A 521 4.80 -1.29 27.32
CA ILE A 521 5.05 0.14 27.08
C ILE A 521 4.05 1.00 27.84
N THR A 522 2.77 0.69 27.74
CA THR A 522 1.69 1.46 28.37
C THR A 522 1.81 1.44 29.90
N ASP A 523 2.16 0.31 30.50
CA ASP A 523 2.42 0.22 31.93
C ASP A 523 3.57 1.14 32.40
N LYS A 524 4.52 1.45 31.50
CA LYS A 524 5.70 2.24 31.83
C LYS A 524 5.52 3.75 31.59
N ILE A 525 4.85 4.14 30.49
CA ILE A 525 4.78 5.54 30.05
C ILE A 525 3.35 6.03 29.72
N GLY A 526 2.31 5.21 29.99
CA GLY A 526 0.94 5.52 29.58
C GLY A 526 0.65 5.21 28.11
N ASP A 527 -0.58 5.45 27.68
CA ASP A 527 -1.11 5.08 26.36
C ASP A 527 -1.01 6.19 25.28
N SER A 528 -0.52 7.36 25.65
CA SER A 528 -0.45 8.52 24.76
C SER A 528 0.44 8.31 23.52
N TRP A 529 1.33 7.34 23.53
CA TRP A 529 2.18 6.97 22.40
C TRP A 529 1.37 6.48 21.17
N ILE A 530 0.15 5.99 21.38
CA ILE A 530 -0.69 5.42 20.32
C ILE A 530 -1.01 6.48 19.25
N THR A 531 -1.19 7.72 19.64
CA THR A 531 -1.43 8.88 18.75
C THR A 531 -0.27 9.87 18.69
N HIS A 532 0.68 9.76 19.59
CA HIS A 532 1.88 10.60 19.66
C HIS A 532 3.12 9.72 19.84
N LEU A 533 3.50 9.05 18.76
CA LEU A 533 4.53 8.00 18.79
C LEU A 533 5.89 8.50 19.34
N ASP A 534 6.14 9.80 19.25
CA ASP A 534 7.34 10.43 19.80
C ASP A 534 7.44 10.28 21.33
N HIS A 535 6.34 10.00 22.03
CA HIS A 535 6.35 9.70 23.45
C HIS A 535 7.13 8.43 23.80
N LEU A 536 7.36 7.53 22.84
CA LEU A 536 8.25 6.37 23.05
C LEU A 536 9.67 6.76 23.46
N LYS A 537 10.12 7.99 23.19
CA LYS A 537 11.42 8.50 23.65
C LYS A 537 11.62 8.37 25.17
N GLN A 538 10.55 8.40 25.95
CA GLN A 538 10.60 8.21 27.40
C GLN A 538 11.18 6.84 27.81
N LEU A 539 11.06 5.83 26.95
CA LEU A 539 11.61 4.49 27.19
C LEU A 539 13.14 4.47 27.25
N LYS A 540 13.84 5.48 26.69
CA LYS A 540 15.30 5.59 26.74
C LYS A 540 15.82 5.59 28.20
N ALA A 541 15.05 6.17 29.14
CA ALA A 541 15.40 6.19 30.55
C ALA A 541 15.41 4.78 31.21
N PHE A 542 14.71 3.83 30.62
CA PHE A 542 14.56 2.47 31.13
C PHE A 542 15.39 1.44 30.35
N ALA A 543 16.17 1.84 29.35
CA ALA A 543 16.93 0.94 28.49
C ALA A 543 17.92 0.04 29.28
N LYS A 544 18.42 0.51 30.43
CA LYS A 544 19.29 -0.23 31.33
C LYS A 544 18.60 -0.79 32.59
N ASP A 545 17.28 -0.59 32.72
CA ASP A 545 16.50 -1.16 33.84
C ASP A 545 16.33 -2.68 33.63
N PRO A 546 16.92 -3.51 34.54
CA PRO A 546 16.86 -4.96 34.39
C PRO A 546 15.44 -5.52 34.42
N SER A 547 14.50 -4.85 35.11
CA SER A 547 13.09 -5.28 35.18
C SER A 547 12.39 -5.07 33.84
N PHE A 548 12.61 -3.91 33.22
CA PHE A 548 12.07 -3.57 31.92
C PHE A 548 12.69 -4.43 30.79
N GLN A 549 14.02 -4.62 30.85
CA GLN A 549 14.70 -5.51 29.91
C GLN A 549 14.11 -6.92 29.93
N ARG A 550 13.90 -7.52 31.14
CA ARG A 550 13.26 -8.84 31.27
C ARG A 550 11.83 -8.86 30.71
N ALA A 551 11.05 -7.81 30.91
CA ALA A 551 9.70 -7.72 30.38
C ALA A 551 9.72 -7.71 28.83
N VAL A 552 10.58 -6.91 28.21
CA VAL A 552 10.74 -6.85 26.75
C VAL A 552 11.24 -8.19 26.18
N GLN A 553 12.23 -8.82 26.86
CA GLN A 553 12.72 -10.16 26.46
C GLN A 553 11.61 -11.20 26.50
N LYS A 554 10.81 -11.22 27.57
CA LYS A 554 9.72 -12.16 27.74
C LYS A 554 8.71 -12.04 26.59
N VAL A 555 8.30 -10.82 26.25
CA VAL A 555 7.40 -10.57 25.12
C VAL A 555 7.99 -11.12 23.83
N LYS A 556 9.25 -10.84 23.52
CA LYS A 556 9.91 -11.37 22.32
C LYS A 556 9.91 -12.90 22.29
N GLN A 557 10.21 -13.55 23.40
CA GLN A 557 10.20 -15.02 23.47
C GLN A 557 8.80 -15.61 23.29
N GLU A 558 7.77 -14.98 23.83
CA GLU A 558 6.38 -15.40 23.63
C GLU A 558 5.94 -15.25 22.16
N ASN A 559 6.31 -14.13 21.52
CA ASN A 559 6.04 -13.92 20.09
C ASN A 559 6.77 -14.97 19.23
N LYS A 560 8.05 -15.25 19.53
CA LYS A 560 8.83 -16.28 18.83
C LYS A 560 8.20 -17.66 19.00
N GLN A 561 7.74 -18.01 20.20
CA GLN A 561 7.14 -19.33 20.47
C GLN A 561 5.82 -19.52 19.69
N ARG A 562 5.00 -18.47 19.58
CA ARG A 562 3.76 -18.52 18.75
C ARG A 562 4.12 -18.75 17.29
N LEU A 563 5.05 -17.98 16.73
CA LEU A 563 5.48 -18.14 15.34
C LEU A 563 6.11 -19.52 15.08
N ILE A 564 6.90 -20.06 15.99
CA ILE A 564 7.46 -21.41 15.89
C ILE A 564 6.36 -22.46 15.73
N THR A 565 5.31 -22.38 16.54
CA THR A 565 4.21 -23.35 16.50
C THR A 565 3.56 -23.39 15.10
N GLU A 566 3.35 -22.22 14.47
CA GLU A 566 2.78 -22.14 13.13
C GLU A 566 3.76 -22.63 12.05
N LEU A 567 5.03 -22.21 12.13
CA LEU A 567 6.04 -22.58 11.12
C LEU A 567 6.42 -24.06 11.18
N GLU A 568 6.55 -24.65 12.36
CA GLU A 568 6.82 -26.10 12.50
C GLU A 568 5.73 -26.95 11.87
N LYS A 569 4.47 -26.54 12.05
CA LYS A 569 3.32 -27.20 11.45
C LYS A 569 3.28 -27.04 9.92
N ALA A 570 3.56 -25.81 9.45
CA ALA A 570 3.47 -25.49 8.03
C ALA A 570 4.61 -26.09 7.20
N TYR A 571 5.84 -26.09 7.73
CA TYR A 571 7.05 -26.46 6.99
C TYR A 571 7.66 -27.80 7.43
N ASN A 572 7.07 -28.49 8.41
CA ASN A 572 7.59 -29.75 8.97
C ASN A 572 9.09 -29.66 9.36
N VAL A 573 9.47 -28.56 9.97
CA VAL A 573 10.84 -28.26 10.40
C VAL A 573 10.84 -27.94 11.90
N LYS A 574 11.78 -28.49 12.66
CA LYS A 574 11.94 -28.16 14.06
C LYS A 574 12.81 -26.92 14.22
N LEU A 575 12.35 -25.95 14.98
CA LEU A 575 13.01 -24.66 15.19
C LEU A 575 13.49 -24.50 16.63
N ASN A 576 14.67 -23.89 16.78
CA ASN A 576 15.26 -23.57 18.07
C ASN A 576 14.78 -22.19 18.56
N PRO A 577 13.98 -22.09 19.63
CA PRO A 577 13.49 -20.79 20.13
C PRO A 577 14.60 -19.87 20.66
N ALA A 578 15.78 -20.41 20.97
CA ALA A 578 16.96 -19.63 21.37
C ALA A 578 17.77 -19.11 20.16
N SER A 579 17.46 -19.56 18.93
CA SER A 579 18.14 -19.06 17.73
C SER A 579 17.76 -17.61 17.45
N MET A 580 18.67 -16.87 16.81
CA MET A 580 18.37 -15.54 16.28
C MET A 580 17.41 -15.69 15.08
N PHE A 581 16.27 -15.01 15.13
CA PHE A 581 15.35 -14.92 14.00
C PHE A 581 15.80 -13.80 13.08
N ASP A 582 16.45 -14.19 12.00
CA ASP A 582 17.07 -13.36 10.97
C ASP A 582 16.14 -13.30 9.76
N VAL A 583 15.56 -12.13 9.46
CA VAL A 583 14.38 -12.01 8.62
C VAL A 583 14.58 -11.00 7.48
N GLN A 584 14.33 -11.46 6.24
CA GLN A 584 14.23 -10.62 5.04
C GLN A 584 12.91 -10.89 4.33
N VAL A 585 11.94 -10.01 4.51
CA VAL A 585 10.61 -10.15 3.90
C VAL A 585 10.23 -8.89 3.11
N LYS A 586 10.22 -9.05 1.81
CA LYS A 586 9.93 -8.01 0.80
C LYS A 586 9.81 -8.65 -0.56
N ARG A 587 9.28 -7.93 -1.56
CA ARG A 587 9.23 -8.43 -2.94
C ARG A 587 10.62 -8.89 -3.39
N LEU A 588 10.66 -9.97 -4.17
CA LEU A 588 11.90 -10.44 -4.77
C LEU A 588 12.31 -9.50 -5.89
N HIS A 589 13.50 -8.91 -5.77
CA HIS A 589 14.10 -8.04 -6.77
C HIS A 589 15.62 -8.03 -6.61
N GLU A 590 16.36 -7.91 -7.72
CA GLU A 590 17.82 -7.92 -7.67
C GLU A 590 18.39 -6.77 -6.82
N TYR A 591 17.79 -5.57 -6.87
CA TYR A 591 18.28 -4.44 -6.07
C TYR A 591 18.10 -4.61 -4.56
N LYS A 592 17.12 -5.43 -4.11
CA LYS A 592 16.89 -5.75 -2.69
C LYS A 592 17.88 -6.79 -2.14
N ARG A 593 18.64 -7.39 -3.01
CA ARG A 593 19.80 -8.27 -2.77
C ARG A 593 19.52 -9.48 -1.87
N GLN A 594 18.39 -10.18 -2.09
CA GLN A 594 18.17 -11.49 -1.44
C GLN A 594 19.32 -12.47 -1.75
N LEU A 595 20.00 -12.33 -2.91
CA LEU A 595 21.20 -13.10 -3.24
C LEU A 595 22.34 -12.83 -2.25
N LEU A 596 22.54 -11.62 -1.79
CA LEU A 596 23.57 -11.31 -0.78
C LEU A 596 23.30 -12.04 0.53
N ASN A 597 22.05 -12.06 0.97
CA ASN A 597 21.62 -12.87 2.13
C ASN A 597 21.85 -14.36 1.87
N CYS A 598 21.51 -14.87 0.70
CA CYS A 598 21.75 -16.26 0.31
C CYS A 598 23.25 -16.63 0.38
N LEU A 599 24.14 -15.76 -0.09
CA LEU A 599 25.60 -15.95 0.02
C LEU A 599 26.06 -16.00 1.49
N HIS A 600 25.48 -15.19 2.37
CA HIS A 600 25.75 -15.27 3.81
C HIS A 600 25.30 -16.61 4.42
N ILE A 601 24.12 -17.10 4.03
CA ILE A 601 23.64 -18.43 4.46
C ILE A 601 24.64 -19.53 4.06
N ILE A 602 25.10 -19.51 2.79
CA ILE A 602 26.08 -20.48 2.29
C ILE A 602 27.42 -20.35 3.01
N THR A 603 27.85 -19.12 3.29
CA THR A 603 29.07 -18.85 4.09
C THR A 603 28.99 -19.45 5.47
N MET A 604 27.88 -19.24 6.20
CA MET A 604 27.64 -19.83 7.51
C MET A 604 27.64 -21.36 7.45
N TYR A 605 26.95 -21.94 6.47
CA TYR A 605 26.96 -23.38 6.22
C TYR A 605 28.37 -23.91 6.03
N ASN A 606 29.17 -23.31 5.18
CA ASN A 606 30.54 -23.71 4.92
C ASN A 606 31.44 -23.59 6.15
N ARG A 607 31.26 -22.55 6.96
CA ARG A 607 31.98 -22.35 8.21
C ARG A 607 31.64 -23.43 9.25
N ILE A 608 30.34 -23.78 9.39
CA ILE A 608 29.90 -24.87 10.28
C ILE A 608 30.50 -26.23 9.83
N LYS A 609 30.48 -26.52 8.53
CA LYS A 609 31.06 -27.75 7.96
C LYS A 609 32.54 -27.83 8.18
N ARG A 610 33.28 -26.72 8.11
CA ARG A 610 34.74 -26.65 8.34
C ARG A 610 35.09 -26.82 9.81
N ASN A 611 34.26 -26.33 10.73
CA ASN A 611 34.49 -26.42 12.19
C ASN A 611 33.18 -26.74 12.92
N PRO A 612 32.74 -28.01 12.90
CA PRO A 612 31.45 -28.42 13.48
C PRO A 612 31.31 -28.18 14.99
N THR A 613 32.40 -28.16 15.71
CA THR A 613 32.46 -27.95 17.16
C THR A 613 32.71 -26.50 17.56
N GLY A 614 32.80 -25.61 16.55
CA GLY A 614 32.96 -24.19 16.77
C GLY A 614 31.77 -23.57 17.52
N LYS A 615 32.04 -22.47 18.20
CA LYS A 615 31.00 -21.72 18.89
C LYS A 615 30.27 -20.84 17.88
N PHE A 616 29.03 -21.18 17.56
CA PHE A 616 28.15 -20.42 16.66
C PHE A 616 26.92 -19.93 17.42
N VAL A 617 26.43 -18.76 17.05
CA VAL A 617 25.06 -18.34 17.40
C VAL A 617 24.12 -19.11 16.51
N PRO A 618 23.17 -19.88 17.05
CA PRO A 618 22.15 -20.50 16.21
C PRO A 618 21.30 -19.44 15.51
N ARG A 619 21.06 -19.61 14.21
CA ARG A 619 20.17 -18.73 13.43
C ARG A 619 19.06 -19.50 12.74
N THR A 620 17.87 -18.91 12.75
CA THR A 620 16.77 -19.28 11.88
C THR A 620 16.60 -18.15 10.88
N VAL A 621 17.03 -18.37 9.64
CA VAL A 621 16.95 -17.40 8.57
C VAL A 621 15.63 -17.59 7.83
N MET A 622 14.83 -16.53 7.77
CA MET A 622 13.52 -16.53 7.12
C MET A 622 13.53 -15.50 6.00
N ILE A 623 13.37 -15.98 4.78
CA ILE A 623 13.24 -15.12 3.59
C ILE A 623 11.85 -15.33 3.02
N GLY A 624 11.15 -14.27 2.70
CA GLY A 624 9.82 -14.33 2.12
C GLY A 624 9.56 -13.18 1.18
N GLY A 625 8.68 -13.40 0.22
CA GLY A 625 8.27 -12.41 -0.76
C GLY A 625 7.85 -13.02 -2.08
N LYS A 626 7.05 -12.30 -2.82
CA LYS A 626 6.56 -12.70 -4.14
C LYS A 626 7.46 -12.11 -5.24
N ALA A 627 7.77 -12.88 -6.27
CA ALA A 627 8.36 -12.40 -7.50
C ALA A 627 7.25 -12.01 -8.49
N ALA A 628 7.47 -10.98 -9.33
CA ALA A 628 6.58 -10.77 -10.47
C ALA A 628 6.59 -12.02 -11.36
N PRO A 629 5.45 -12.48 -11.89
CA PRO A 629 5.36 -13.75 -12.62
C PRO A 629 6.29 -13.84 -13.83
N GLY A 630 6.55 -12.71 -14.51
CA GLY A 630 7.46 -12.63 -15.65
C GLY A 630 8.93 -12.36 -15.29
N TYR A 631 9.26 -12.18 -14.01
CA TYR A 631 10.63 -11.87 -13.58
C TYR A 631 11.45 -13.14 -13.35
N TYR A 632 12.06 -13.63 -14.44
CA TYR A 632 12.82 -14.88 -14.45
C TYR A 632 13.88 -14.96 -13.34
N THR A 633 14.75 -13.95 -13.23
CA THR A 633 15.83 -13.92 -12.23
C THR A 633 15.30 -13.98 -10.80
N ALA A 634 14.26 -13.22 -10.47
CA ALA A 634 13.65 -13.23 -9.16
C ALA A 634 13.06 -14.60 -8.80
N LYS A 635 12.41 -15.28 -9.75
CA LYS A 635 11.91 -16.66 -9.58
C LYS A 635 13.05 -17.65 -9.37
N LYS A 636 14.15 -17.51 -10.10
CA LYS A 636 15.37 -18.33 -9.91
C LYS A 636 16.00 -18.12 -8.54
N ILE A 637 15.99 -16.90 -8.01
CA ILE A 637 16.47 -16.60 -6.66
C ILE A 637 15.65 -17.33 -5.61
N ILE A 638 14.31 -17.35 -5.74
CA ILE A 638 13.43 -18.12 -4.86
C ILE A 638 13.81 -19.60 -4.89
N LYS A 639 13.99 -20.17 -6.10
CA LYS A 639 14.39 -21.57 -6.25
C LYS A 639 15.73 -21.86 -5.59
N LEU A 640 16.73 -21.00 -5.78
CA LEU A 640 18.05 -21.15 -5.15
C LEU A 640 17.94 -21.15 -3.62
N ILE A 641 17.19 -20.22 -3.03
CA ILE A 641 17.00 -20.14 -1.59
C ILE A 641 16.38 -21.45 -1.04
N ASN A 642 15.38 -21.98 -1.72
CA ASN A 642 14.73 -23.25 -1.35
C ASN A 642 15.70 -24.43 -1.46
N TYR A 643 16.52 -24.49 -2.51
CA TYR A 643 17.52 -25.56 -2.71
C TYR A 643 18.64 -25.48 -1.67
N VAL A 644 19.13 -24.29 -1.37
CA VAL A 644 20.10 -24.07 -0.27
C VAL A 644 19.49 -24.49 1.07
N GLY A 645 18.26 -24.05 1.34
CA GLY A 645 17.53 -24.41 2.57
C GLY A 645 17.36 -25.91 2.72
N ASN A 646 17.03 -26.62 1.63
CA ASN A 646 16.89 -28.08 1.64
C ASN A 646 18.22 -28.76 2.03
N VAL A 647 19.35 -28.33 1.49
CA VAL A 647 20.67 -28.87 1.87
C VAL A 647 21.01 -28.56 3.31
N VAL A 648 20.85 -27.30 3.73
CA VAL A 648 21.23 -26.86 5.09
C VAL A 648 20.38 -27.54 6.16
N ASN A 649 19.06 -27.58 5.96
CA ASN A 649 18.11 -28.08 6.97
C ASN A 649 18.22 -29.59 7.21
N ASN A 650 18.67 -30.34 6.20
CA ASN A 650 18.82 -31.81 6.27
C ASN A 650 20.24 -32.27 6.58
N ASP A 651 21.22 -31.36 6.74
CA ASP A 651 22.60 -31.74 7.06
C ASP A 651 22.74 -31.96 8.58
N PRO A 652 23.04 -33.24 9.04
CA PRO A 652 23.12 -33.54 10.46
C PRO A 652 24.29 -32.83 11.15
N VAL A 653 25.32 -32.41 10.44
CA VAL A 653 26.46 -31.66 11.00
C VAL A 653 26.03 -30.24 11.37
N VAL A 654 25.13 -29.68 10.60
CA VAL A 654 24.54 -28.34 10.83
C VAL A 654 23.58 -28.40 12.02
N GLY A 655 22.66 -29.36 12.00
CA GLY A 655 21.67 -29.55 13.05
C GLY A 655 20.80 -28.31 13.27
N ASP A 656 20.74 -27.86 14.53
CA ASP A 656 19.98 -26.67 14.96
C ASP A 656 20.78 -25.36 14.93
N LYS A 657 22.05 -25.39 14.48
CA LYS A 657 22.90 -24.20 14.39
C LYS A 657 22.43 -23.24 13.29
N LEU A 658 21.83 -23.78 12.22
CA LEU A 658 21.32 -23.00 11.10
C LEU A 658 20.10 -23.69 10.51
N LYS A 659 18.99 -22.94 10.42
CA LYS A 659 17.79 -23.34 9.69
C LYS A 659 17.44 -22.24 8.70
N VAL A 660 16.93 -22.60 7.54
CA VAL A 660 16.56 -21.68 6.47
C VAL A 660 15.12 -22.02 6.02
N ILE A 661 14.25 -21.02 6.07
CA ILE A 661 12.86 -21.17 5.65
C ILE A 661 12.56 -20.09 4.61
N PHE A 662 12.03 -20.49 3.45
CA PHE A 662 11.37 -19.57 2.55
C PHE A 662 9.88 -19.52 2.94
N LEU A 663 9.43 -18.33 3.35
CA LEU A 663 8.05 -18.11 3.80
C LEU A 663 7.13 -17.96 2.59
N GLU A 664 6.25 -18.93 2.39
CA GLU A 664 5.26 -18.95 1.31
C GLU A 664 4.21 -17.87 1.50
N ASN A 665 3.82 -17.23 0.40
CA ASN A 665 2.70 -16.30 0.33
C ASN A 665 2.79 -15.15 1.36
N TYR A 666 3.95 -14.50 1.45
CA TYR A 666 4.14 -13.35 2.33
C TYR A 666 3.12 -12.26 2.04
N ARG A 667 2.37 -11.86 3.07
CA ARG A 667 1.26 -10.92 3.03
C ARG A 667 1.12 -10.21 4.38
N VAL A 668 0.19 -9.27 4.50
CA VAL A 668 0.02 -8.44 5.72
C VAL A 668 -0.26 -9.31 6.96
N THR A 669 -1.15 -10.29 6.88
CA THR A 669 -1.45 -11.17 8.01
C THR A 669 -0.20 -11.90 8.51
N LEU A 670 0.61 -12.46 7.59
CA LEU A 670 1.88 -13.09 7.97
C LEU A 670 2.89 -12.09 8.54
N ALA A 671 2.95 -10.87 8.00
CA ALA A 671 3.82 -9.81 8.50
C ALA A 671 3.50 -9.44 9.96
N GLU A 672 2.23 -9.37 10.32
CA GLU A 672 1.75 -9.08 11.68
C GLU A 672 2.17 -10.14 12.69
N GLN A 673 2.32 -11.39 12.27
CA GLN A 673 2.81 -12.49 13.12
C GLN A 673 4.35 -12.54 13.18
N LEU A 674 5.01 -12.27 12.06
CA LEU A 674 6.45 -12.43 11.88
C LEU A 674 7.26 -11.28 12.50
N ILE A 675 6.86 -10.03 12.26
CA ILE A 675 7.63 -8.85 12.65
C ILE A 675 7.79 -8.75 14.16
N PRO A 676 6.74 -8.97 14.99
CA PRO A 676 6.91 -8.99 16.46
C PRO A 676 7.86 -10.08 16.99
N ALA A 677 8.02 -11.17 16.25
CA ALA A 677 8.86 -12.30 16.61
C ALA A 677 10.31 -12.19 16.12
N SER A 678 10.65 -11.19 15.31
CA SER A 678 11.95 -11.07 14.66
C SER A 678 13.01 -10.46 15.59
N ASP A 679 14.24 -10.94 15.49
CA ASP A 679 15.42 -10.41 16.19
C ASP A 679 16.25 -9.50 15.28
N LEU A 680 16.48 -9.88 14.03
CA LEU A 680 17.30 -9.18 13.05
C LEU A 680 16.49 -8.88 11.78
N SER A 681 16.53 -7.64 11.35
CA SER A 681 15.89 -7.11 10.14
C SER A 681 16.93 -6.86 9.06
N GLU A 682 16.80 -7.51 7.91
CA GLU A 682 17.69 -7.40 6.76
C GLU A 682 17.21 -6.29 5.80
N GLN A 683 17.95 -5.18 5.76
CA GLN A 683 17.64 -4.00 4.94
C GLN A 683 18.85 -3.66 4.05
N ILE A 684 19.16 -4.58 3.14
CA ILE A 684 20.46 -4.73 2.50
C ILE A 684 20.50 -4.36 1.00
N SER A 685 19.59 -3.50 0.54
CA SER A 685 19.63 -2.93 -0.82
C SER A 685 20.95 -2.20 -1.08
N THR A 686 21.36 -2.10 -2.34
CA THR A 686 22.49 -1.26 -2.71
C THR A 686 22.18 0.20 -2.39
N ALA A 687 23.10 0.93 -1.79
CA ALA A 687 22.88 2.33 -1.42
C ALA A 687 22.42 3.16 -2.64
N GLY A 688 21.34 3.92 -2.47
CA GLY A 688 20.74 4.74 -3.50
C GLY A 688 19.68 4.04 -4.35
N THR A 689 19.22 2.82 -3.98
CA THR A 689 18.23 2.06 -4.78
C THR A 689 16.86 1.91 -4.12
N GLU A 690 16.78 1.75 -2.80
CA GLU A 690 15.51 1.72 -2.07
C GLU A 690 15.12 3.14 -1.65
N ALA A 691 14.11 3.72 -2.25
CA ALA A 691 13.72 5.11 -2.01
C ALA A 691 13.48 5.44 -0.53
N SER A 692 12.84 4.56 0.20
CA SER A 692 12.60 4.70 1.64
C SER A 692 12.66 3.36 2.36
N GLY A 693 11.83 2.40 1.94
CA GLY A 693 11.44 1.29 2.76
C GLY A 693 10.42 1.69 3.83
N THR A 694 9.59 0.75 4.23
CA THR A 694 8.67 0.86 5.38
C THR A 694 8.72 -0.38 6.25
N GLY A 695 9.16 -1.51 5.72
CA GLY A 695 9.42 -2.72 6.48
C GLY A 695 10.46 -2.50 7.59
N ASN A 696 11.53 -1.77 7.29
CA ASN A 696 12.56 -1.36 8.24
C ASN A 696 11.98 -0.67 9.49
N MET A 697 11.03 0.25 9.32
CA MET A 697 10.37 0.97 10.41
C MET A 697 9.50 0.06 11.28
N LYS A 698 8.85 -0.94 10.69
CA LYS A 698 8.01 -1.93 11.41
C LYS A 698 8.86 -2.81 12.31
N PHE A 699 9.99 -3.31 11.80
CA PHE A 699 10.95 -4.09 12.59
C PHE A 699 11.54 -3.26 13.74
N MET A 700 11.97 -2.02 13.46
CA MET A 700 12.48 -1.09 14.47
C MET A 700 11.47 -0.87 15.60
N LEU A 701 10.21 -0.60 15.26
CA LEU A 701 9.13 -0.35 16.22
C LEU A 701 8.82 -1.57 17.09
N ASN A 702 9.08 -2.78 16.59
CA ASN A 702 8.86 -4.05 17.30
C ASN A 702 10.13 -4.62 17.99
N GLY A 703 11.19 -3.84 18.07
CA GLY A 703 12.39 -4.19 18.80
C GLY A 703 13.33 -5.19 18.11
N ALA A 704 13.21 -5.36 16.78
CA ALA A 704 14.23 -6.02 16.00
C ALA A 704 15.39 -5.05 15.71
N LEU A 705 16.64 -5.56 15.76
CA LEU A 705 17.78 -4.77 15.32
C LEU A 705 17.92 -4.86 13.80
N THR A 706 18.40 -3.78 13.19
CA THR A 706 18.57 -3.71 11.73
C THR A 706 20.05 -3.93 11.37
N ILE A 707 20.29 -4.84 10.39
CA ILE A 707 21.49 -4.81 9.56
C ILE A 707 21.12 -4.22 8.22
N GLY A 708 21.83 -3.19 7.77
CA GLY A 708 21.45 -2.50 6.55
C GLY A 708 22.56 -1.62 5.99
N THR A 709 22.32 -1.17 4.77
CA THR A 709 23.13 -0.15 4.09
C THR A 709 22.63 1.26 4.41
N LEU A 710 23.42 2.27 4.12
CA LEU A 710 23.01 3.68 4.18
C LEU A 710 22.14 4.02 2.94
N ASP A 711 20.93 3.46 2.95
CA ASP A 711 19.94 3.58 1.88
C ASP A 711 18.55 3.92 2.45
N GLY A 712 17.77 4.66 1.68
CA GLY A 712 16.41 5.02 2.04
C GLY A 712 16.28 5.57 3.47
N ALA A 713 15.24 5.12 4.18
CA ALA A 713 15.00 5.55 5.55
C ALA A 713 15.97 4.93 6.58
N ASN A 714 16.82 3.95 6.22
CA ASN A 714 17.84 3.43 7.14
C ASN A 714 18.77 4.53 7.64
N VAL A 715 19.08 5.52 6.81
CA VAL A 715 19.91 6.68 7.17
C VAL A 715 19.27 7.44 8.33
N GLU A 716 18.01 7.82 8.18
CA GLU A 716 17.27 8.56 9.21
C GLU A 716 17.00 7.70 10.45
N MET A 717 16.83 6.39 10.30
CA MET A 717 16.72 5.47 11.44
C MET A 717 18.02 5.47 12.27
N ALA A 718 19.19 5.43 11.61
CA ALA A 718 20.48 5.51 12.28
C ALA A 718 20.69 6.85 13.02
N GLU A 719 20.22 7.95 12.41
CA GLU A 719 20.25 9.28 13.04
C GLU A 719 19.40 9.34 14.31
N GLU A 720 18.18 8.77 14.30
CA GLU A 720 17.25 8.80 15.44
C GLU A 720 17.68 7.89 16.60
N MET A 721 18.23 6.71 16.31
CA MET A 721 18.59 5.74 17.34
C MET A 721 20.05 5.78 17.78
N GLY A 722 20.93 6.41 17.00
CA GLY A 722 22.38 6.37 17.16
C GLY A 722 23.03 5.18 16.47
N ASN A 723 24.22 5.39 15.89
CA ASN A 723 24.96 4.37 15.12
C ASN A 723 25.37 3.13 15.96
N GLU A 724 25.39 3.25 17.29
CA GLU A 724 25.66 2.15 18.21
C GLU A 724 24.50 1.16 18.34
N ASN A 725 23.31 1.51 17.85
CA ASN A 725 22.09 0.71 17.96
C ASN A 725 21.61 0.11 16.62
N ILE A 726 22.42 0.20 15.58
CA ILE A 726 22.17 -0.33 14.24
C ILE A 726 23.48 -0.92 13.68
N PHE A 727 23.38 -1.90 12.79
CA PHE A 727 24.51 -2.51 12.11
C PHE A 727 24.57 -2.03 10.67
N ILE A 728 25.40 -1.04 10.38
CA ILE A 728 25.60 -0.48 9.05
C ILE A 728 26.78 -1.15 8.36
N PHE A 729 26.61 -1.47 7.09
CA PHE A 729 27.65 -2.03 6.21
C PHE A 729 27.53 -1.48 4.79
N GLY A 730 28.57 -1.73 4.01
CA GLY A 730 28.55 -1.54 2.56
C GLY A 730 28.87 -0.12 2.12
N MET A 731 28.93 0.05 0.80
CA MET A 731 29.23 1.31 0.16
C MET A 731 28.13 2.35 0.39
N THR A 732 28.56 3.61 0.52
CA THR A 732 27.69 4.79 0.45
C THR A 732 27.27 5.05 -1.00
N VAL A 733 26.28 5.94 -1.21
CA VAL A 733 25.87 6.38 -2.58
C VAL A 733 27.04 6.94 -3.36
N ASP A 734 27.89 7.77 -2.74
CA ASP A 734 29.05 8.36 -3.40
C ASP A 734 30.09 7.29 -3.81
N GLU A 735 30.30 6.28 -2.98
CA GLU A 735 31.20 5.17 -3.28
C GLU A 735 30.66 4.28 -4.40
N VAL A 736 29.35 4.04 -4.44
CA VAL A 736 28.67 3.34 -5.55
C VAL A 736 28.86 4.10 -6.85
N GLU A 737 28.64 5.41 -6.88
CA GLU A 737 28.83 6.25 -8.06
C GLU A 737 30.32 6.30 -8.48
N ALA A 738 31.26 6.35 -7.55
CA ALA A 738 32.68 6.27 -7.84
C ALA A 738 33.08 4.93 -8.47
N LEU A 739 32.54 3.81 -7.93
CA LEU A 739 32.78 2.48 -8.48
C LEU A 739 32.18 2.32 -9.89
N LYS A 740 30.98 2.84 -10.11
CA LYS A 740 30.33 2.87 -11.43
C LYS A 740 31.16 3.63 -12.46
N LYS A 741 31.72 4.78 -12.09
CA LYS A 741 32.55 5.61 -12.96
C LYS A 741 33.93 4.99 -13.25
N SER A 742 34.52 4.31 -12.27
CA SER A 742 35.84 3.65 -12.43
C SER A 742 35.73 2.28 -13.14
N GLY A 743 34.55 1.72 -13.24
CA GLY A 743 34.29 0.38 -13.76
C GLY A 743 34.33 -0.69 -12.67
N TYR A 744 33.27 -1.48 -12.64
CA TYR A 744 33.10 -2.60 -11.69
C TYR A 744 33.60 -3.90 -12.31
N ASP A 745 34.56 -4.57 -11.64
CA ASP A 745 35.04 -5.89 -12.00
C ASP A 745 34.67 -6.90 -10.90
N ALA A 746 33.58 -7.65 -11.10
CA ALA A 746 33.12 -8.65 -10.17
C ALA A 746 34.13 -9.80 -9.95
N TYR A 747 34.92 -10.17 -10.98
CA TYR A 747 35.93 -11.21 -10.86
C TYR A 747 37.06 -10.86 -9.91
N LYS A 748 37.37 -9.57 -9.70
CA LYS A 748 38.33 -9.14 -8.70
C LYS A 748 37.88 -9.59 -7.32
N TYR A 749 36.66 -9.26 -6.90
CA TYR A 749 36.13 -9.65 -5.57
C TYR A 749 36.01 -11.16 -5.42
N TYR A 750 35.58 -11.85 -6.47
CA TYR A 750 35.50 -13.31 -6.51
C TYR A 750 36.89 -13.98 -6.31
N ASN A 751 37.94 -13.48 -6.95
CA ASN A 751 39.26 -14.07 -6.86
C ASN A 751 40.01 -13.73 -5.57
N GLU A 752 39.77 -12.54 -5.01
CA GLU A 752 40.44 -12.06 -3.80
C GLU A 752 39.82 -12.62 -2.51
N ASN A 753 38.56 -13.13 -2.53
CA ASN A 753 37.91 -13.64 -1.33
C ASN A 753 37.60 -15.15 -1.46
N PRO A 754 38.35 -16.03 -0.75
CA PRO A 754 38.17 -17.48 -0.83
C PRO A 754 36.79 -17.97 -0.36
N GLU A 755 36.17 -17.33 0.64
CA GLU A 755 34.84 -17.71 1.12
C GLU A 755 33.78 -17.37 0.06
N LEU A 756 33.84 -16.18 -0.52
CA LEU A 756 32.96 -15.77 -1.64
C LEU A 756 33.13 -16.70 -2.84
N LYS A 757 34.39 -16.99 -3.20
CA LYS A 757 34.69 -17.91 -4.30
C LYS A 757 34.07 -19.28 -4.09
N GLN A 758 34.22 -19.84 -2.89
CA GLN A 758 33.62 -21.14 -2.54
C GLN A 758 32.10 -21.11 -2.69
N CYS A 759 31.42 -20.06 -2.25
CA CYS A 759 29.97 -19.92 -2.36
C CYS A 759 29.50 -19.89 -3.83
N ILE A 760 30.16 -19.08 -4.67
CA ILE A 760 29.80 -18.96 -6.09
C ILE A 760 30.11 -20.27 -6.83
N ASP A 761 31.25 -20.90 -6.56
CA ASP A 761 31.61 -22.19 -7.16
C ASP A 761 30.60 -23.28 -6.80
N GLN A 762 30.10 -23.31 -5.57
CA GLN A 762 29.06 -24.26 -5.15
C GLN A 762 27.74 -24.04 -5.89
N ILE A 763 27.34 -22.79 -6.12
CA ILE A 763 26.15 -22.46 -6.93
C ILE A 763 26.35 -22.90 -8.38
N GLN A 764 27.50 -22.56 -8.97
CA GLN A 764 27.79 -22.78 -10.39
C GLN A 764 27.97 -24.28 -10.73
N ASN A 765 28.53 -25.04 -9.80
CA ASN A 765 28.87 -26.44 -10.02
C ASN A 765 27.77 -27.42 -9.60
N GLY A 766 26.60 -26.93 -9.21
CA GLY A 766 25.43 -27.76 -8.88
C GLY A 766 25.53 -28.45 -7.52
N PHE A 767 26.30 -27.92 -6.56
CA PHE A 767 26.37 -28.46 -5.18
C PHE A 767 24.98 -28.50 -4.54
N PHE A 768 24.19 -27.46 -4.75
CA PHE A 768 22.80 -27.37 -4.24
C PHE A 768 21.78 -28.04 -5.15
N SER A 769 22.15 -28.42 -6.36
CA SER A 769 21.26 -29.02 -7.39
C SER A 769 21.93 -30.24 -8.06
N PRO A 770 22.26 -31.30 -7.30
CA PRO A 770 23.04 -32.42 -7.84
C PRO A 770 22.37 -33.16 -8.99
N ASN A 771 21.03 -33.16 -9.05
CA ASN A 771 20.26 -33.77 -10.13
C ASN A 771 20.29 -32.94 -11.43
N ASN A 772 20.59 -31.64 -11.34
CA ASN A 772 20.80 -30.74 -12.47
C ASN A 772 21.92 -29.76 -12.16
N PRO A 773 23.17 -30.12 -12.39
CA PRO A 773 24.31 -29.26 -12.03
C PRO A 773 24.35 -27.90 -12.74
N ALA A 774 23.61 -27.75 -13.83
CA ALA A 774 23.53 -26.50 -14.58
C ALA A 774 22.43 -25.55 -14.08
N GLU A 775 21.59 -25.97 -13.14
CA GLU A 775 20.38 -25.28 -12.71
C GLU A 775 20.60 -23.80 -12.35
N PHE A 776 21.69 -23.47 -11.65
CA PHE A 776 21.95 -22.13 -11.14
C PHE A 776 23.18 -21.46 -11.77
N ARG A 777 23.66 -21.93 -12.93
CA ARG A 777 24.78 -21.29 -13.63
C ARG A 777 24.48 -19.85 -14.04
N ASP A 778 23.25 -19.61 -14.44
CA ASP A 778 22.77 -18.28 -14.79
C ASP A 778 22.84 -17.29 -13.62
N ILE A 779 22.56 -17.72 -12.40
CA ILE A 779 22.74 -16.89 -11.18
C ILE A 779 24.23 -16.54 -10.99
N ALA A 780 25.14 -17.52 -11.13
CA ALA A 780 26.56 -17.26 -11.06
C ALA A 780 27.03 -16.31 -12.18
N ASP A 781 26.53 -16.47 -13.39
CA ASP A 781 26.82 -15.59 -14.52
C ASP A 781 26.32 -14.16 -14.29
N ILE A 782 25.12 -13.98 -13.71
CA ILE A 782 24.59 -12.66 -13.32
C ILE A 782 25.56 -12.01 -12.34
N LEU A 783 25.94 -12.70 -11.26
CA LEU A 783 26.83 -12.17 -10.24
C LEU A 783 28.22 -11.79 -10.75
N LEU A 784 28.77 -12.57 -11.69
CA LEU A 784 30.14 -12.38 -12.19
C LEU A 784 30.25 -11.47 -13.41
N LYS A 785 29.17 -11.33 -14.21
CA LYS A 785 29.25 -10.66 -15.53
C LYS A 785 28.25 -9.50 -15.69
N TRP A 786 27.10 -9.53 -14.96
CA TRP A 786 25.98 -8.64 -15.23
C TRP A 786 25.39 -7.99 -13.96
N ASP A 787 26.16 -7.96 -12.86
CA ASP A 787 25.70 -7.43 -11.58
C ASP A 787 25.57 -5.90 -11.63
N ARG A 788 24.34 -5.43 -11.71
CA ARG A 788 23.97 -4.00 -11.68
C ARG A 788 24.03 -3.38 -10.29
N PHE A 789 24.07 -4.21 -9.25
CA PHE A 789 23.86 -3.79 -7.86
C PHE A 789 25.08 -3.99 -6.97
N TYR A 790 26.24 -4.26 -7.56
CA TYR A 790 27.56 -4.31 -6.91
C TYR A 790 27.61 -5.24 -5.69
N LEU A 791 26.90 -6.34 -5.76
CA LEU A 791 26.70 -7.27 -4.66
C LEU A 791 28.01 -7.83 -4.12
N LEU A 792 28.96 -8.23 -5.00
CA LEU A 792 30.24 -8.80 -4.58
C LEU A 792 31.14 -7.76 -3.94
N ALA A 793 31.03 -6.47 -4.27
CA ALA A 793 31.77 -5.40 -3.65
C ALA A 793 31.40 -5.20 -2.17
N ASP A 794 30.13 -5.40 -1.83
CA ASP A 794 29.63 -5.28 -0.44
C ASP A 794 29.74 -6.57 0.38
N TYR A 795 30.00 -7.72 -0.26
CA TYR A 795 29.98 -9.01 0.41
C TYR A 795 30.91 -9.09 1.63
N ALA A 796 32.17 -8.69 1.50
CA ALA A 796 33.16 -8.83 2.58
C ALA A 796 32.77 -8.01 3.82
N ASP A 797 32.30 -6.79 3.63
CA ASP A 797 31.86 -5.93 4.74
C ASP A 797 30.55 -6.44 5.35
N TYR A 798 29.62 -6.95 4.51
CA TYR A 798 28.40 -7.59 4.99
C TYR A 798 28.70 -8.79 5.91
N ILE A 799 29.60 -9.70 5.53
CA ILE A 799 29.98 -10.85 6.35
C ILE A 799 30.63 -10.39 7.66
N LYS A 800 31.54 -9.42 7.61
CA LYS A 800 32.18 -8.84 8.80
C LYS A 800 31.14 -8.25 9.77
N VAL A 801 30.16 -7.53 9.28
CA VAL A 801 29.12 -6.92 10.12
C VAL A 801 28.15 -7.98 10.63
N GLN A 802 27.86 -9.03 9.87
CA GLN A 802 27.08 -10.20 10.34
C GLN A 802 27.80 -10.95 11.48
N ASP A 803 29.11 -11.05 11.44
CA ASP A 803 29.91 -11.59 12.56
C ASP A 803 29.73 -10.73 13.83
N LYS A 804 29.77 -9.39 13.70
CA LYS A 804 29.50 -8.46 14.81
C LYS A 804 28.07 -8.60 15.35
N VAL A 805 27.08 -8.83 14.48
CA VAL A 805 25.69 -9.14 14.88
C VAL A 805 25.65 -10.37 15.78
N SER A 806 26.32 -11.46 15.36
CA SER A 806 26.40 -12.69 16.13
C SER A 806 27.08 -12.49 17.48
N GLU A 807 28.20 -11.78 17.52
CA GLU A 807 28.91 -11.44 18.75
C GLU A 807 28.02 -10.64 19.72
N THR A 808 27.29 -9.66 19.19
CA THR A 808 26.37 -8.85 19.99
C THR A 808 25.20 -9.67 20.54
N TYR A 809 24.67 -10.63 19.78
CA TYR A 809 23.59 -11.51 20.22
C TYR A 809 23.96 -12.42 21.38
N PHE A 810 25.22 -12.83 21.52
CA PHE A 810 25.70 -13.55 22.71
C PHE A 810 25.53 -12.74 24.00
N ASN A 811 25.58 -11.40 23.90
CA ASN A 811 25.34 -10.52 25.05
C ASN A 811 23.88 -10.06 25.05
N GLN A 812 23.00 -10.91 25.57
CA GLN A 812 21.56 -10.65 25.56
C GLN A 812 21.16 -9.34 26.27
N ASN A 813 21.86 -8.92 27.30
CA ASN A 813 21.59 -7.63 27.95
C ASN A 813 21.86 -6.45 27.00
N LYS A 814 22.99 -6.52 26.26
CA LYS A 814 23.32 -5.50 25.26
C LYS A 814 22.32 -5.51 24.10
N TRP A 815 21.94 -6.70 23.63
CA TRP A 815 20.95 -6.85 22.55
C TRP A 815 19.61 -6.21 22.92
N VAL A 816 19.10 -6.48 24.13
CA VAL A 816 17.83 -5.91 24.60
C VAL A 816 17.93 -4.41 24.86
N GLU A 817 19.06 -3.92 25.36
CA GLU A 817 19.30 -2.47 25.48
C GLU A 817 19.18 -1.79 24.12
N MET A 818 19.83 -2.34 23.09
CA MET A 818 19.72 -1.84 21.70
C MET A 818 18.29 -1.94 21.18
N ALA A 819 17.57 -3.04 21.44
CA ALA A 819 16.18 -3.20 21.03
C ALA A 819 15.27 -2.12 21.65
N ILE A 820 15.45 -1.81 22.92
CA ILE A 820 14.69 -0.73 23.59
C ILE A 820 15.02 0.62 22.97
N HIS A 821 16.29 0.89 22.64
CA HIS A 821 16.66 2.12 21.92
C HIS A 821 16.01 2.22 20.53
N ASN A 822 15.91 1.10 19.80
CA ASN A 822 15.19 1.04 18.53
C ASN A 822 13.71 1.42 18.69
N ILE A 823 12.99 0.78 19.63
CA ILE A 823 11.59 1.09 19.93
C ILE A 823 11.46 2.56 20.34
N ALA A 824 12.26 3.02 21.27
CA ALA A 824 12.19 4.37 21.81
C ALA A 824 12.50 5.48 20.79
N SER A 825 13.17 5.14 19.69
CA SER A 825 13.55 6.10 18.64
C SER A 825 12.65 6.04 17.40
N SER A 826 11.55 5.27 17.44
CA SER A 826 10.67 5.05 16.31
C SER A 826 9.67 6.19 16.05
N GLY A 827 9.60 7.20 16.92
CA GLY A 827 8.58 8.28 16.88
C GLY A 827 8.50 9.01 15.54
N LYS A 828 9.63 9.36 14.93
CA LYS A 828 9.71 10.03 13.62
C LYS A 828 9.00 9.24 12.52
N PHE A 829 8.99 7.92 12.62
CA PHE A 829 8.49 7.02 11.59
C PHE A 829 7.01 6.68 11.74
N SER A 830 6.25 7.48 12.50
CA SER A 830 4.79 7.46 12.47
C SER A 830 4.26 8.07 11.18
N SER A 831 3.32 7.39 10.52
CA SER A 831 2.58 7.97 9.39
C SER A 831 1.72 9.18 9.78
N ASP A 832 1.43 9.36 11.08
CA ASP A 832 0.75 10.57 11.57
C ASP A 832 1.63 11.81 11.38
N ARG A 833 2.93 11.72 11.69
CA ARG A 833 3.89 12.80 11.40
C ARG A 833 3.95 13.07 9.90
N THR A 834 4.08 12.02 9.09
CA THR A 834 4.16 12.15 7.63
C THR A 834 2.94 12.86 7.07
N ILE A 835 1.75 12.42 7.44
CA ILE A 835 0.48 13.01 6.97
C ILE A 835 0.31 14.45 7.48
N ALA A 836 0.73 14.75 8.71
CA ALA A 836 0.69 16.12 9.23
C ALA A 836 1.58 17.07 8.40
N GLU A 837 2.74 16.61 7.94
CA GLU A 837 3.62 17.36 7.04
C GLU A 837 2.98 17.53 5.65
N TYR A 838 2.40 16.49 5.03
CA TYR A 838 1.63 16.62 3.79
C TYR A 838 0.49 17.63 3.93
N ALA A 839 -0.27 17.54 5.02
CA ALA A 839 -1.43 18.39 5.26
C ALA A 839 -1.04 19.86 5.30
N ARG A 840 -0.02 20.22 6.09
CA ARG A 840 0.40 21.61 6.27
C ARG A 840 1.13 22.17 5.07
N GLU A 841 2.09 21.41 4.54
CA GLU A 841 3.09 21.93 3.60
C GLU A 841 2.69 21.76 2.12
N ILE A 842 1.78 20.83 1.82
CA ILE A 842 1.34 20.56 0.45
C ILE A 842 -0.15 20.86 0.28
N TRP A 843 -1.01 20.36 1.17
CA TRP A 843 -2.46 20.51 1.02
C TRP A 843 -2.98 21.83 1.59
N GLY A 844 -2.23 22.48 2.47
CA GLY A 844 -2.63 23.72 3.14
C GLY A 844 -3.80 23.52 4.09
N VAL A 845 -3.82 22.40 4.83
CA VAL A 845 -4.84 22.09 5.84
C VAL A 845 -4.18 21.72 7.17
N GLU A 846 -4.81 22.10 8.29
CA GLU A 846 -4.32 21.74 9.62
C GLU A 846 -4.98 20.46 10.12
N PRO A 847 -4.19 19.50 10.62
CA PRO A 847 -4.70 18.37 11.38
C PRO A 847 -5.46 18.82 12.62
N THR A 848 -6.48 18.06 12.99
CA THR A 848 -7.24 18.27 14.23
C THR A 848 -7.28 16.99 15.06
N TRP A 849 -7.16 17.16 16.37
CA TRP A 849 -7.32 16.08 17.34
C TRP A 849 -8.72 16.12 18.01
N GLU A 850 -9.62 16.94 17.47
CA GLU A 850 -10.97 17.06 17.99
C GLU A 850 -11.73 15.73 17.80
N LYS A 851 -12.36 15.31 18.89
CA LYS A 851 -13.24 14.14 18.86
C LYS A 851 -14.64 14.58 18.48
N LEU A 852 -15.19 14.00 17.41
CA LEU A 852 -16.60 14.21 17.10
C LEU A 852 -17.50 13.59 18.19
N PRO A 853 -18.65 14.18 18.49
CA PRO A 853 -19.61 13.59 19.42
C PRO A 853 -20.00 12.18 19.00
N ALA A 854 -20.15 11.27 19.95
CA ALA A 854 -20.64 9.92 19.68
C ALA A 854 -22.04 9.95 19.05
N PRO A 855 -22.46 8.95 18.26
CA PRO A 855 -23.77 8.96 17.60
C PRO A 855 -24.98 9.11 18.53
N ASN A 856 -24.87 8.68 19.79
CA ASN A 856 -25.86 8.81 20.83
C ASN A 856 -25.79 10.14 21.61
N GLU A 857 -24.75 10.94 21.40
CA GLU A 857 -24.61 12.27 22.07
C GLU A 857 -25.28 13.38 21.27
N PRO A 858 -25.81 14.44 21.95
CA PRO A 858 -26.31 15.62 21.28
C PRO A 858 -25.22 16.29 20.41
N ARG A 859 -25.61 16.80 19.26
CA ARG A 859 -24.79 17.81 18.60
C ARG A 859 -24.99 19.13 19.36
N GLU A 860 -23.92 19.83 19.68
CA GLU A 860 -24.04 21.25 19.93
C GLU A 860 -24.44 21.87 18.57
N LEU A 861 -25.69 22.24 18.46
CA LEU A 861 -26.16 23.10 17.38
C LEU A 861 -25.43 24.41 17.57
N SER A 862 -24.38 24.65 16.77
CA SER A 862 -23.86 26.01 16.62
C SER A 862 -25.05 26.86 16.21
N GLY A 863 -25.47 27.74 17.08
CA GLY A 863 -26.57 28.65 16.81
C GLY A 863 -26.30 29.44 15.53
N LYS A 864 -27.03 29.12 14.49
CA LYS A 864 -27.35 29.98 13.35
C LYS A 864 -28.77 29.66 12.91
#